data_99c786d098f857dc028442894e3ed3f3
#
_entry.id   99c786d098f857dc028442894e3ed3f3
#
_cell.length_a   1.000
_cell.length_b   1.000
_cell.length_c   1.000
_cell.angle_alpha   90.00
_cell.angle_beta   90.00
_cell.angle_gamma   90.00
#
_symmetry.space_group_name_H-M   'P 1'
#
loop_
_entity.id
_entity.type
_entity.pdbx_description
1 polymer ?
#
loop_
_entity_poly.entity_id
_entity_poly.type
_entity_poly.pdbx_seq_one_letter_code
_entity_poly.pdbx_strand_id
1 'polypeptide(L)'
;MKQDINLHQALRQYFGFDTFKGDQEAIINNLLSGSDTFVLMPTGGGKSLCYQLPALVMEGTAIVISPLIALMKNQVDAIRQATEDDSVAHFLNSSQSRGQIDEVKNDVLAGRTKLLYVAPESLNKAENAEFLSSVKISFYAVDEAHCISEWGHDFRPEYRRIRPMINQIGVAPVIALTATATDKVRQDIKKNLGIPEAKDFMSSFNRPNLYYEVRPKTKDVEKDIIRFILQHPGKSGIVYCLSRRKVEELAEVLRANNINARAYHAGMDSAQRAETQDDFIMERIDVIVATIAFGMGIDKPDVRYVIHYDIPKSLEGYYQETGRAGRDGGEGLCVTFYSPLDLKKLDKFMEGKPLSEQEIGRQLLSETKDYAETSLCRRRILLHYFGETYDKDNCGACDNCRKPKHQVQAQGDLVNLLKLIMALKEDFKSDYLVDVLMGRETDRVTARGHESLPLFGVGAERSQRFWEALIRLAILSEYIRKDVENYGILKLQPAGKEFLKHPEPFLVSENNDFEDYEAEQSGTSVLDGTLMKMLKSLRRQKAAELNIPPYVIFQDNTLEAMATMYPITQEELRQMPGVGQGKAARYGKAFCELIARYCEEEEIDRPFEIRVKTVPNKSKNKIQIVQQIDRKIPLDDMAKSYGMDMSELLDEIEAIVYSGTKINIDYFINEEMDEESVEDIYNYFKEESVTDRLSTAMKDLGDDYSEEEVRLVRIKFLSELGN
;
A
#
# COMPACT_ATOMS: atom_id res chain seq x y z
N MET A 1 -39.73 16.00 33.23
CA MET A 1 -38.76 15.62 34.25
C MET A 1 -37.62 14.88 33.55
N LYS A 2 -36.37 15.41 33.53
CA LYS A 2 -35.22 14.64 33.06
C LYS A 2 -35.07 13.48 34.08
N GLN A 3 -35.31 12.24 33.64
CA GLN A 3 -34.90 11.09 34.42
C GLN A 3 -33.38 11.23 34.65
N ASP A 4 -32.91 11.20 35.88
CA ASP A 4 -31.49 11.09 36.19
C ASP A 4 -31.02 9.71 35.68
N ILE A 5 -30.53 9.69 34.47
CA ILE A 5 -30.03 8.47 33.85
C ILE A 5 -28.65 8.18 34.47
N ASN A 6 -28.54 7.09 35.18
CA ASN A 6 -27.27 6.63 35.70
C ASN A 6 -26.49 5.95 34.59
N LEU A 7 -25.61 6.71 33.90
CA LEU A 7 -24.82 6.23 32.77
C LEU A 7 -23.89 5.07 33.12
N HIS A 8 -23.30 5.05 34.31
CA HIS A 8 -22.44 3.94 34.74
C HIS A 8 -23.25 2.64 34.95
N GLN A 9 -24.47 2.74 35.47
CA GLN A 9 -25.35 1.59 35.59
C GLN A 9 -25.75 1.06 34.18
N ALA A 10 -26.10 1.94 33.25
CA ALA A 10 -26.44 1.57 31.88
C ALA A 10 -25.23 0.97 31.16
N LEU A 11 -24.04 1.54 31.33
CA LEU A 11 -22.79 1.02 30.74
C LEU A 11 -22.53 -0.42 31.23
N ARG A 12 -22.68 -0.66 32.51
CA ARG A 12 -22.50 -2.00 33.11
C ARG A 12 -23.57 -2.98 32.64
N GLN A 13 -24.81 -2.52 32.56
CA GLN A 13 -25.95 -3.36 32.17
C GLN A 13 -25.86 -3.82 30.73
N TYR A 14 -25.59 -2.90 29.77
CA TYR A 14 -25.64 -3.19 28.34
C TYR A 14 -24.30 -3.63 27.74
N PHE A 15 -23.18 -3.17 28.33
CA PHE A 15 -21.85 -3.41 27.74
C PHE A 15 -20.86 -4.14 28.65
N GLY A 16 -21.25 -4.36 29.94
CA GLY A 16 -20.41 -5.06 30.90
C GLY A 16 -19.18 -4.28 31.39
N PHE A 17 -19.08 -2.98 31.10
CA PHE A 17 -17.97 -2.13 31.51
C PHE A 17 -18.32 -1.33 32.79
N ASP A 18 -17.35 -1.20 33.67
CA ASP A 18 -17.53 -0.42 34.92
C ASP A 18 -17.17 1.07 34.74
N THR A 19 -16.33 1.41 33.77
CA THR A 19 -15.80 2.76 33.56
C THR A 19 -15.75 3.14 32.10
N PHE A 20 -15.98 4.42 31.79
CA PHE A 20 -15.78 5.00 30.47
C PHE A 20 -14.31 5.21 30.18
N LYS A 21 -13.94 5.15 28.87
CA LYS A 21 -12.59 5.44 28.40
C LYS A 21 -12.51 6.88 27.89
N GLY A 22 -11.48 7.62 28.34
CA GLY A 22 -11.25 9.01 27.89
C GLY A 22 -12.49 9.88 28.02
N ASP A 23 -12.85 10.57 26.94
CA ASP A 23 -13.97 11.52 26.93
C ASP A 23 -15.35 10.90 26.66
N GLN A 24 -15.50 9.57 26.62
CA GLN A 24 -16.77 8.91 26.28
C GLN A 24 -17.96 9.42 27.11
N GLU A 25 -17.80 9.54 28.43
CA GLU A 25 -18.86 10.03 29.30
C GLU A 25 -19.25 11.49 29.02
N ALA A 26 -18.25 12.34 28.75
CA ALA A 26 -18.48 13.74 28.42
C ALA A 26 -19.17 13.90 27.04
N ILE A 27 -18.81 13.07 26.07
CA ILE A 27 -19.46 12.99 24.74
C ILE A 27 -20.92 12.60 24.88
N ILE A 28 -21.19 11.53 25.61
CA ILE A 28 -22.56 11.02 25.85
C ILE A 28 -23.41 12.08 26.57
N ASN A 29 -22.89 12.69 27.62
CA ASN A 29 -23.59 13.76 28.33
C ASN A 29 -23.89 14.96 27.46
N ASN A 30 -22.97 15.36 26.58
CA ASN A 30 -23.21 16.44 25.61
C ASN A 30 -24.37 16.11 24.66
N LEU A 31 -24.40 14.89 24.12
CA LEU A 31 -25.48 14.43 23.25
C LEU A 31 -26.84 14.34 23.97
N LEU A 32 -26.84 13.81 25.22
CA LEU A 32 -28.05 13.74 26.06
C LEU A 32 -28.58 15.12 26.44
N SER A 33 -27.74 16.15 26.47
CA SER A 33 -28.18 17.53 26.68
C SER A 33 -28.93 18.12 25.50
N GLY A 34 -28.95 17.43 24.34
CA GLY A 34 -29.56 17.87 23.10
C GLY A 34 -28.63 18.72 22.22
N SER A 35 -27.32 18.66 22.47
CA SER A 35 -26.33 19.48 21.76
C SER A 35 -25.63 18.70 20.65
N ASP A 36 -25.36 19.36 19.52
CA ASP A 36 -24.56 18.80 18.45
C ASP A 36 -23.14 18.50 18.92
N THR A 37 -22.59 17.40 18.43
CA THR A 37 -21.32 16.86 18.91
C THR A 37 -20.42 16.44 17.74
N PHE A 38 -19.17 16.84 17.76
CA PHE A 38 -18.14 16.32 16.86
C PHE A 38 -17.13 15.47 17.64
N VAL A 39 -16.88 14.25 17.17
CA VAL A 39 -16.00 13.29 17.84
C VAL A 39 -14.90 12.84 16.89
N LEU A 40 -13.67 13.17 17.23
CA LEU A 40 -12.47 12.67 16.59
C LEU A 40 -11.77 11.69 17.56
N MET A 41 -11.85 10.41 17.25
CA MET A 41 -11.37 9.37 18.14
C MET A 41 -10.73 8.24 17.30
N PRO A 42 -9.51 7.79 17.60
CA PRO A 42 -8.81 6.78 16.81
C PRO A 42 -9.59 5.46 16.74
N THR A 43 -9.22 4.62 15.76
CA THR A 43 -9.76 3.25 15.68
C THR A 43 -9.44 2.47 16.96
N GLY A 44 -10.42 1.72 17.47
CA GLY A 44 -10.30 1.03 18.77
C GLY A 44 -10.54 1.93 19.99
N GLY A 45 -10.78 3.23 19.82
CA GLY A 45 -11.11 4.15 20.93
C GLY A 45 -12.52 3.99 21.50
N GLY A 46 -13.38 3.15 20.89
CA GLY A 46 -14.74 2.91 21.35
C GLY A 46 -15.76 3.96 20.89
N LYS A 47 -15.60 4.51 19.66
CA LYS A 47 -16.54 5.46 19.04
C LYS A 47 -17.99 5.02 19.08
N SER A 48 -18.25 3.73 18.79
CA SER A 48 -19.62 3.20 18.70
C SER A 48 -20.38 3.35 20.02
N LEU A 49 -19.72 3.19 21.16
CA LEU A 49 -20.32 3.37 22.49
C LEU A 49 -20.90 4.79 22.67
N CYS A 50 -20.26 5.80 22.09
CA CYS A 50 -20.66 7.21 22.22
C CYS A 50 -22.05 7.51 21.63
N TYR A 51 -22.55 6.68 20.70
CA TYR A 51 -23.92 6.79 20.19
C TYR A 51 -24.81 5.60 20.57
N GLN A 52 -24.26 4.41 20.78
CA GLN A 52 -25.05 3.23 21.15
C GLN A 52 -25.67 3.36 22.54
N LEU A 53 -24.87 3.73 23.54
CA LEU A 53 -25.40 3.88 24.91
C LEU A 53 -26.47 4.96 25.03
N PRO A 54 -26.29 6.20 24.49
CA PRO A 54 -27.36 7.20 24.53
C PRO A 54 -28.61 6.75 23.76
N ALA A 55 -28.48 6.04 22.64
CA ALA A 55 -29.64 5.50 21.92
C ALA A 55 -30.49 4.55 22.77
N LEU A 56 -29.84 3.67 23.57
CA LEU A 56 -30.53 2.72 24.42
C LEU A 56 -31.28 3.40 25.58
N VAL A 57 -30.80 4.54 26.08
CA VAL A 57 -31.39 5.23 27.23
C VAL A 57 -32.30 6.39 26.86
N MET A 58 -32.23 6.91 25.66
CA MET A 58 -33.09 7.98 25.16
C MET A 58 -34.44 7.45 24.66
N GLU A 59 -35.45 8.31 24.69
CA GLU A 59 -36.73 8.07 24.05
C GLU A 59 -36.68 8.32 22.56
N GLY A 60 -37.27 7.43 21.75
CA GLY A 60 -37.24 7.48 20.29
C GLY A 60 -36.18 6.56 19.67
N THR A 61 -35.95 6.72 18.37
CA THR A 61 -35.02 5.93 17.58
C THR A 61 -33.85 6.80 17.13
N ALA A 62 -32.62 6.36 17.39
CA ALA A 62 -31.41 6.98 16.82
C ALA A 62 -31.18 6.48 15.39
N ILE A 63 -30.96 7.41 14.47
CA ILE A 63 -30.62 7.08 13.06
C ILE A 63 -29.10 7.11 12.94
N VAL A 64 -28.50 5.94 12.67
CA VAL A 64 -27.05 5.79 12.50
C VAL A 64 -26.74 5.69 11.01
N ILE A 65 -26.13 6.72 10.45
CA ILE A 65 -25.74 6.79 9.05
C ILE A 65 -24.33 6.26 8.92
N SER A 66 -24.17 5.13 8.20
CA SER A 66 -22.88 4.44 8.04
C SER A 66 -22.66 4.02 6.59
N PRO A 67 -21.42 4.03 6.07
CA PRO A 67 -21.15 3.80 4.65
C PRO A 67 -21.10 2.32 4.26
N LEU A 68 -21.12 1.39 5.20
CA LEU A 68 -20.82 -0.02 4.96
C LEU A 68 -21.86 -0.98 5.52
N ILE A 69 -22.46 -1.76 4.64
CA ILE A 69 -23.48 -2.77 4.97
C ILE A 69 -22.96 -3.83 5.95
N ALA A 70 -21.74 -4.33 5.75
CA ALA A 70 -21.13 -5.33 6.61
C ALA A 70 -20.90 -4.81 8.05
N LEU A 71 -20.45 -3.56 8.18
CA LEU A 71 -20.27 -2.92 9.48
C LEU A 71 -21.61 -2.75 10.21
N MET A 72 -22.66 -2.32 9.51
CA MET A 72 -24.00 -2.18 10.09
C MET A 72 -24.49 -3.50 10.67
N LYS A 73 -24.34 -4.61 9.93
CA LYS A 73 -24.75 -5.93 10.41
C LYS A 73 -24.01 -6.31 11.69
N ASN A 74 -22.69 -6.20 11.73
CA ASN A 74 -21.89 -6.54 12.90
C ASN A 74 -22.28 -5.69 14.12
N GLN A 75 -22.56 -4.39 13.93
CA GLN A 75 -22.99 -3.49 15.01
C GLN A 75 -24.40 -3.86 15.53
N VAL A 76 -25.33 -4.18 14.63
CA VAL A 76 -26.68 -4.62 15.00
C VAL A 76 -26.62 -5.94 15.77
N ASP A 77 -25.89 -6.92 15.27
CA ASP A 77 -25.77 -8.23 15.92
C ASP A 77 -25.14 -8.09 17.33
N ALA A 78 -24.11 -7.24 17.48
CA ALA A 78 -23.49 -6.98 18.79
C ALA A 78 -24.48 -6.34 19.80
N ILE A 79 -25.29 -5.37 19.37
CA ILE A 79 -26.28 -4.74 20.24
C ILE A 79 -27.40 -5.69 20.61
N ARG A 80 -27.91 -6.49 19.67
CA ARG A 80 -28.92 -7.51 19.95
C ARG A 80 -28.44 -8.54 20.98
N GLN A 81 -27.21 -9.00 20.85
CA GLN A 81 -26.59 -9.89 21.84
C GLN A 81 -26.46 -9.23 23.22
N ALA A 82 -26.05 -7.95 23.26
CA ALA A 82 -25.88 -7.22 24.51
C ALA A 82 -27.18 -6.92 25.25
N THR A 83 -28.30 -6.83 24.51
CA THR A 83 -29.63 -6.51 25.06
C THR A 83 -30.56 -7.70 25.16
N GLU A 84 -30.22 -8.85 24.58
CA GLU A 84 -31.06 -10.03 24.40
C GLU A 84 -32.44 -9.70 23.77
N ASP A 85 -32.45 -8.67 22.87
CA ASP A 85 -33.64 -8.19 22.14
C ASP A 85 -33.34 -7.94 20.67
N ASP A 86 -33.94 -8.73 19.80
CA ASP A 86 -33.74 -8.63 18.34
C ASP A 86 -34.38 -7.40 17.71
N SER A 87 -35.36 -6.79 18.37
CA SER A 87 -36.07 -5.63 17.87
C SER A 87 -35.40 -4.29 18.20
N VAL A 88 -34.44 -4.28 19.13
CA VAL A 88 -33.77 -3.08 19.66
C VAL A 88 -32.91 -2.36 18.61
N ALA A 89 -32.33 -3.09 17.69
CA ALA A 89 -31.49 -2.57 16.63
C ALA A 89 -31.78 -3.22 15.28
N HIS A 90 -31.88 -2.40 14.24
CA HIS A 90 -32.07 -2.85 12.88
C HIS A 90 -31.18 -2.10 11.89
N PHE A 91 -31.10 -2.59 10.66
CA PHE A 91 -30.50 -1.86 9.56
C PHE A 91 -31.48 -1.79 8.37
N LEU A 92 -31.36 -0.74 7.54
CA LEU A 92 -32.06 -0.60 6.28
C LEU A 92 -31.04 -0.42 5.15
N ASN A 93 -30.98 -1.39 4.26
CA ASN A 93 -30.13 -1.36 3.08
C ASN A 93 -30.72 -2.12 1.88
N SER A 94 -30.04 -2.08 0.74
CA SER A 94 -30.50 -2.69 -0.51
C SER A 94 -30.41 -4.21 -0.57
N SER A 95 -29.84 -4.87 0.43
CA SER A 95 -29.68 -6.34 0.44
C SER A 95 -30.85 -7.07 1.09
N GLN A 96 -31.78 -6.36 1.71
CA GLN A 96 -32.91 -6.93 2.43
C GLN A 96 -34.10 -7.22 1.50
N SER A 97 -34.84 -8.30 1.81
CA SER A 97 -36.13 -8.60 1.21
C SER A 97 -37.23 -7.63 1.67
N ARG A 98 -38.31 -7.54 0.91
CA ARG A 98 -39.47 -6.69 1.28
C ARG A 98 -40.03 -7.03 2.66
N GLY A 99 -40.17 -8.34 2.96
CA GLY A 99 -40.69 -8.78 4.24
C GLY A 99 -39.83 -8.33 5.43
N GLN A 100 -38.50 -8.41 5.27
CA GLN A 100 -37.55 -7.90 6.28
C GLN A 100 -37.65 -6.37 6.46
N ILE A 101 -37.81 -5.64 5.37
CA ILE A 101 -38.02 -4.17 5.42
C ILE A 101 -39.32 -3.82 6.16
N ASP A 102 -40.40 -4.56 5.89
CA ASP A 102 -41.69 -4.34 6.55
C ASP A 102 -41.62 -4.65 8.06
N GLU A 103 -40.91 -5.71 8.45
CA GLU A 103 -40.66 -6.03 9.85
C GLU A 103 -39.92 -4.89 10.56
N VAL A 104 -38.81 -4.41 9.96
CA VAL A 104 -38.05 -3.28 10.49
C VAL A 104 -38.93 -2.03 10.64
N LYS A 105 -39.74 -1.68 9.63
CA LYS A 105 -40.65 -0.54 9.69
C LYS A 105 -41.66 -0.67 10.80
N ASN A 106 -42.24 -1.87 11.01
CA ASN A 106 -43.19 -2.13 12.07
C ASN A 106 -42.56 -2.00 13.47
N ASP A 107 -41.34 -2.48 13.66
CA ASP A 107 -40.62 -2.36 14.95
C ASP A 107 -40.27 -0.92 15.27
N VAL A 108 -39.84 -0.16 14.27
CA VAL A 108 -39.54 1.28 14.42
C VAL A 108 -40.81 2.07 14.78
N LEU A 109 -41.93 1.86 14.05
CA LEU A 109 -43.20 2.53 14.32
C LEU A 109 -43.78 2.17 15.68
N ALA A 110 -43.56 0.94 16.14
CA ALA A 110 -43.96 0.49 17.47
C ALA A 110 -43.09 1.04 18.61
N GLY A 111 -42.00 1.77 18.27
CA GLY A 111 -41.04 2.33 19.25
C GLY A 111 -40.13 1.30 19.93
N ARG A 112 -40.07 0.07 19.40
CA ARG A 112 -39.20 -0.99 19.93
C ARG A 112 -37.74 -0.75 19.51
N THR A 113 -37.50 -0.23 18.31
CA THR A 113 -36.17 0.00 17.76
C THR A 113 -35.53 1.26 18.35
N LYS A 114 -34.39 1.07 19.00
CA LYS A 114 -33.56 2.16 19.57
C LYS A 114 -32.48 2.65 18.62
N LEU A 115 -31.95 1.75 17.77
CA LEU A 115 -30.92 2.05 16.79
C LEU A 115 -31.36 1.55 15.39
N LEU A 116 -31.44 2.46 14.46
CA LEU A 116 -31.67 2.15 13.04
C LEU A 116 -30.48 2.56 12.22
N TYR A 117 -29.69 1.58 11.72
CA TYR A 117 -28.57 1.83 10.84
C TYR A 117 -29.04 1.96 9.40
N VAL A 118 -28.61 3.02 8.72
CA VAL A 118 -29.06 3.33 7.36
C VAL A 118 -27.87 3.73 6.49
N ALA A 119 -27.81 3.17 5.28
CA ALA A 119 -26.85 3.63 4.28
C ALA A 119 -27.30 5.00 3.72
N PRO A 120 -26.36 5.93 3.40
CA PRO A 120 -26.71 7.25 2.84
C PRO A 120 -27.61 7.16 1.59
N GLU A 121 -27.35 6.18 0.72
CA GLU A 121 -28.14 5.94 -0.49
C GLU A 121 -29.59 5.50 -0.17
N SER A 122 -29.75 4.74 0.91
CA SER A 122 -31.08 4.31 1.38
C SER A 122 -31.84 5.44 2.07
N LEU A 123 -31.15 6.30 2.80
CA LEU A 123 -31.72 7.48 3.42
C LEU A 123 -32.29 8.45 2.37
N ASN A 124 -31.62 8.57 1.23
CA ASN A 124 -32.03 9.46 0.12
C ASN A 124 -33.28 9.00 -0.67
N LYS A 125 -33.83 7.81 -0.38
CA LYS A 125 -35.07 7.35 -1.02
C LYS A 125 -36.27 8.04 -0.41
N ALA A 126 -37.12 8.64 -1.25
CA ALA A 126 -38.31 9.41 -0.80
C ALA A 126 -39.20 8.59 0.16
N GLU A 127 -39.42 7.31 -0.14
CA GLU A 127 -40.21 6.38 0.68
C GLU A 127 -39.65 6.25 2.11
N ASN A 128 -38.32 6.19 2.26
CA ASN A 128 -37.71 6.07 3.57
C ASN A 128 -37.72 7.40 4.33
N ALA A 129 -37.56 8.52 3.63
CA ALA A 129 -37.67 9.84 4.25
C ALA A 129 -39.12 10.10 4.76
N GLU A 130 -40.14 9.75 3.98
CA GLU A 130 -41.55 9.83 4.38
C GLU A 130 -41.84 8.94 5.60
N PHE A 131 -41.38 7.68 5.56
CA PHE A 131 -41.52 6.79 6.71
C PHE A 131 -40.86 7.36 7.97
N LEU A 132 -39.60 7.80 7.89
CA LEU A 132 -38.84 8.32 9.04
C LEU A 132 -39.41 9.64 9.57
N SER A 133 -40.10 10.44 8.76
CA SER A 133 -40.76 11.68 9.21
C SER A 133 -41.89 11.41 10.20
N SER A 134 -42.46 10.20 10.23
CA SER A 134 -43.48 9.77 11.21
C SER A 134 -42.91 9.19 12.52
N VAL A 135 -41.57 9.06 12.62
CA VAL A 135 -40.87 8.43 13.73
C VAL A 135 -40.30 9.49 14.67
N LYS A 136 -40.37 9.25 15.99
CA LYS A 136 -39.70 10.11 16.96
C LYS A 136 -38.19 9.82 16.91
N ILE A 137 -37.44 10.73 16.29
CA ILE A 137 -35.97 10.62 16.21
C ILE A 137 -35.34 11.15 17.50
N SER A 138 -34.47 10.36 18.13
CA SER A 138 -33.70 10.80 19.31
C SER A 138 -32.52 11.67 18.92
N PHE A 139 -31.73 11.24 17.95
CA PHE A 139 -30.61 11.97 17.34
C PHE A 139 -30.15 11.28 16.06
N TYR A 140 -29.26 11.94 15.30
CA TYR A 140 -28.56 11.37 14.15
C TYR A 140 -27.10 11.13 14.51
N ALA A 141 -26.61 9.91 14.28
CA ALA A 141 -25.20 9.60 14.36
C ALA A 141 -24.64 9.43 12.93
N VAL A 142 -23.66 10.27 12.56
CA VAL A 142 -22.98 10.19 11.27
C VAL A 142 -21.64 9.54 11.51
N ASP A 143 -21.57 8.23 11.24
CA ASP A 143 -20.34 7.45 11.37
C ASP A 143 -19.47 7.62 10.11
N GLU A 144 -18.16 7.51 10.26
CA GLU A 144 -17.17 7.81 9.22
C GLU A 144 -17.43 9.18 8.54
N ALA A 145 -17.69 10.20 9.37
CA ALA A 145 -18.10 11.51 8.91
C ALA A 145 -17.11 12.18 7.94
N HIS A 146 -15.84 11.73 7.91
CA HIS A 146 -14.84 12.18 6.93
C HIS A 146 -15.25 11.94 5.48
N CYS A 147 -16.16 10.98 5.22
CA CYS A 147 -16.70 10.71 3.89
C CYS A 147 -17.46 11.90 3.27
N ILE A 148 -17.85 12.92 4.05
CA ILE A 148 -18.53 14.11 3.56
C ILE A 148 -17.59 15.10 2.85
N SER A 149 -16.29 15.01 3.13
CA SER A 149 -15.28 15.97 2.68
C SER A 149 -14.53 15.50 1.44
N GLU A 150 -14.43 16.36 0.43
CA GLU A 150 -13.58 16.13 -0.75
C GLU A 150 -12.09 16.08 -0.41
N TRP A 151 -11.70 16.66 0.72
CA TRP A 151 -10.34 16.63 1.27
C TRP A 151 -10.07 15.36 2.07
N GLY A 152 -11.10 14.53 2.32
CA GLY A 152 -10.96 13.24 2.97
C GLY A 152 -10.51 12.16 1.99
N HIS A 153 -9.89 11.13 2.51
CA HIS A 153 -9.34 10.01 1.70
C HIS A 153 -10.40 9.06 1.11
N ASP A 154 -11.66 9.09 1.60
CA ASP A 154 -12.81 8.28 1.12
C ASP A 154 -14.04 9.17 0.93
N PHE A 155 -13.93 10.14 0.04
CA PHE A 155 -15.06 11.04 -0.27
C PHE A 155 -16.22 10.28 -0.91
N ARG A 156 -17.45 10.53 -0.38
CA ARG A 156 -18.70 9.96 -0.89
C ARG A 156 -19.72 11.05 -1.09
N PRO A 157 -20.11 11.34 -2.34
CA PRO A 157 -21.06 12.43 -2.65
C PRO A 157 -22.41 12.32 -1.92
N GLU A 158 -22.84 11.08 -1.61
CA GLU A 158 -24.09 10.79 -0.90
C GLU A 158 -24.12 11.39 0.51
N TYR A 159 -22.95 11.49 1.18
CA TYR A 159 -22.84 12.10 2.50
C TYR A 159 -23.19 13.59 2.51
N ARG A 160 -23.00 14.31 1.40
CA ARG A 160 -23.40 15.71 1.30
C ARG A 160 -24.91 15.93 1.30
N ARG A 161 -25.68 14.87 1.06
CA ARG A 161 -27.16 14.92 1.12
C ARG A 161 -27.71 14.68 2.52
N ILE A 162 -26.90 14.29 3.50
CA ILE A 162 -27.34 13.97 4.87
C ILE A 162 -28.07 15.17 5.50
N ARG A 163 -27.52 16.37 5.45
CA ARG A 163 -28.18 17.55 6.06
C ARG A 163 -29.51 17.89 5.41
N PRO A 164 -29.67 17.96 4.10
CA PRO A 164 -30.97 18.08 3.44
C PRO A 164 -31.99 17.04 3.90
N MET A 165 -31.56 15.77 4.06
CA MET A 165 -32.44 14.69 4.52
C MET A 165 -32.85 14.85 5.98
N ILE A 166 -31.94 15.23 6.88
CA ILE A 166 -32.26 15.56 8.27
C ILE A 166 -33.34 16.66 8.33
N ASN A 167 -33.22 17.70 7.52
CA ASN A 167 -34.20 18.79 7.47
C ASN A 167 -35.57 18.32 6.96
N GLN A 168 -35.64 17.33 6.09
CA GLN A 168 -36.88 16.74 5.56
C GLN A 168 -37.52 15.78 6.56
N ILE A 169 -36.74 14.92 7.22
CA ILE A 169 -37.20 13.91 8.17
C ILE A 169 -37.65 14.56 9.48
N GLY A 170 -36.81 15.41 10.05
CA GLY A 170 -37.04 16.10 11.31
C GLY A 170 -35.72 16.44 12.01
N VAL A 171 -35.67 17.67 12.52
CA VAL A 171 -34.43 18.15 13.19
C VAL A 171 -34.28 17.52 14.56
N ALA A 172 -33.13 16.92 14.81
CA ALA A 172 -32.69 16.36 16.08
C ALA A 172 -31.17 16.59 16.23
N PRO A 173 -30.59 16.42 17.44
CA PRO A 173 -29.15 16.56 17.62
C PRO A 173 -28.35 15.66 16.69
N VAL A 174 -27.17 16.11 16.26
CA VAL A 174 -26.25 15.37 15.39
C VAL A 174 -24.95 15.06 16.14
N ILE A 175 -24.55 13.81 16.15
CA ILE A 175 -23.21 13.40 16.53
C ILE A 175 -22.46 12.92 15.30
N ALA A 176 -21.38 13.62 14.94
CA ALA A 176 -20.50 13.26 13.83
C ALA A 176 -19.24 12.61 14.37
N LEU A 177 -18.93 11.38 13.91
CA LEU A 177 -17.81 10.60 14.43
C LEU A 177 -16.89 10.21 13.28
N THR A 178 -15.58 10.31 13.52
CA THR A 178 -14.56 9.82 12.61
C THR A 178 -13.28 9.42 13.35
N ALA A 179 -12.48 8.55 12.72
CA ALA A 179 -11.17 8.19 13.23
C ALA A 179 -10.05 9.10 12.68
N THR A 180 -10.29 9.74 11.55
CA THR A 180 -9.28 10.50 10.81
C THR A 180 -9.90 11.78 10.26
N ALA A 181 -9.42 12.91 10.71
CA ALA A 181 -9.76 14.20 10.13
C ALA A 181 -8.66 15.23 10.45
N THR A 182 -8.13 15.85 9.42
CA THR A 182 -7.33 17.07 9.57
C THR A 182 -8.26 18.25 9.94
N ASP A 183 -7.70 19.37 10.37
CA ASP A 183 -8.49 20.56 10.70
C ASP A 183 -9.39 21.00 9.55
N LYS A 184 -8.92 20.89 8.30
CA LYS A 184 -9.69 21.20 7.10
C LYS A 184 -10.89 20.27 6.93
N VAL A 185 -10.66 18.96 7.07
CA VAL A 185 -11.72 17.94 7.00
C VAL A 185 -12.75 18.15 8.12
N ARG A 186 -12.30 18.45 9.35
CA ARG A 186 -13.20 18.76 10.49
C ARG A 186 -14.11 19.94 10.20
N GLN A 187 -13.56 21.04 9.71
CA GLN A 187 -14.36 22.24 9.35
C GLN A 187 -15.38 21.94 8.24
N ASP A 188 -14.94 21.16 7.24
CA ASP A 188 -15.81 20.77 6.13
C ASP A 188 -16.95 19.86 6.58
N ILE A 189 -16.69 18.90 7.49
CA ILE A 189 -17.72 18.07 8.13
C ILE A 189 -18.75 18.94 8.86
N LYS A 190 -18.31 19.82 9.76
CA LYS A 190 -19.21 20.69 10.55
C LYS A 190 -20.06 21.58 9.65
N LYS A 191 -19.44 22.15 8.59
CA LYS A 191 -20.13 22.99 7.60
C LYS A 191 -21.19 22.22 6.84
N ASN A 192 -20.85 21.07 6.27
CA ASN A 192 -21.77 20.30 5.42
C ASN A 192 -22.90 19.63 6.22
N LEU A 193 -22.65 19.23 7.48
CA LEU A 193 -23.69 18.74 8.39
C LEU A 193 -24.51 19.86 9.03
N GLY A 194 -24.13 21.14 8.85
CA GLY A 194 -24.83 22.28 9.43
C GLY A 194 -24.79 22.32 10.97
N ILE A 195 -23.64 21.93 11.53
CA ILE A 195 -23.37 21.89 12.98
C ILE A 195 -22.12 22.74 13.34
N PRO A 196 -22.03 24.02 12.91
CA PRO A 196 -20.81 24.82 13.12
C PRO A 196 -20.47 24.99 14.60
N GLU A 197 -21.46 25.03 15.47
CA GLU A 197 -21.31 25.20 16.93
C GLU A 197 -21.20 23.86 17.70
N ALA A 198 -21.08 22.74 16.99
CA ALA A 198 -20.91 21.44 17.64
C ALA A 198 -19.69 21.45 18.56
N LYS A 199 -19.85 20.90 19.76
CA LYS A 199 -18.74 20.75 20.70
C LYS A 199 -17.77 19.69 20.19
N ASP A 200 -16.50 20.06 20.10
CA ASP A 200 -15.43 19.17 19.65
C ASP A 200 -14.88 18.33 20.81
N PHE A 201 -14.79 17.03 20.59
CA PHE A 201 -14.09 16.08 21.45
C PHE A 201 -13.01 15.41 20.62
N MET A 202 -11.77 15.66 20.95
CA MET A 202 -10.61 15.22 20.20
C MET A 202 -9.70 14.36 21.05
N SER A 203 -9.66 13.07 20.74
CA SER A 203 -8.69 12.15 21.36
C SER A 203 -7.37 12.21 20.60
N SER A 204 -6.27 11.98 21.29
CA SER A 204 -4.95 11.91 20.68
C SER A 204 -4.86 10.82 19.62
N PHE A 205 -4.21 11.12 18.51
CA PHE A 205 -3.85 10.16 17.47
C PHE A 205 -2.67 9.26 17.87
N ASN A 206 -2.03 9.54 18.99
CA ASN A 206 -0.87 8.78 19.42
C ASN A 206 -1.24 7.35 19.83
N ARG A 207 -0.60 6.39 19.18
CA ARG A 207 -0.70 4.96 19.48
C ARG A 207 0.68 4.48 19.97
N PRO A 208 1.00 4.65 21.27
CA PRO A 208 2.33 4.37 21.81
C PRO A 208 2.75 2.90 21.66
N ASN A 209 1.78 2.00 21.58
CA ASN A 209 1.96 0.56 21.44
C ASN A 209 2.31 0.12 19.99
N LEU A 210 2.29 1.03 19.02
CA LEU A 210 2.63 0.70 17.63
C LEU A 210 4.08 1.06 17.32
N TYR A 211 4.79 0.15 16.68
CA TYR A 211 6.09 0.37 16.07
C TYR A 211 5.92 0.65 14.58
N TYR A 212 6.58 1.68 14.05
CA TYR A 212 6.51 2.07 12.64
C TYR A 212 7.86 1.89 11.96
N GLU A 213 7.85 1.26 10.79
CA GLU A 213 9.05 1.01 10.00
C GLU A 213 8.75 1.13 8.49
N VAL A 214 9.65 1.77 7.74
CA VAL A 214 9.62 1.78 6.28
C VAL A 214 10.89 1.10 5.76
N ARG A 215 10.70 0.07 4.93
CA ARG A 215 11.75 -0.71 4.30
C ARG A 215 11.79 -0.46 2.80
N PRO A 216 12.96 -0.55 2.15
CA PRO A 216 13.04 -0.53 0.70
C PRO A 216 12.25 -1.70 0.10
N LYS A 217 11.49 -1.41 -0.95
CA LYS A 217 10.76 -2.42 -1.71
C LYS A 217 11.65 -2.95 -2.82
N THR A 218 12.27 -4.09 -2.57
CA THR A 218 13.19 -4.75 -3.47
C THR A 218 12.50 -5.85 -4.28
N LYS A 219 13.21 -6.49 -5.21
CA LYS A 219 12.73 -7.70 -5.92
C LYS A 219 12.42 -8.86 -4.97
N ASP A 220 13.03 -8.87 -3.80
CA ASP A 220 12.88 -9.91 -2.77
C ASP A 220 11.83 -9.58 -1.70
N VAL A 221 10.99 -8.55 -1.91
CA VAL A 221 9.97 -8.10 -0.95
C VAL A 221 9.07 -9.23 -0.44
N GLU A 222 8.72 -10.19 -1.30
CA GLU A 222 7.90 -11.35 -0.89
C GLU A 222 8.66 -12.26 0.09
N LYS A 223 9.96 -12.48 -0.14
CA LYS A 223 10.83 -13.23 0.77
C LYS A 223 10.96 -12.51 2.12
N ASP A 224 11.08 -11.20 2.10
CA ASP A 224 11.17 -10.40 3.33
C ASP A 224 9.87 -10.45 4.13
N ILE A 225 8.71 -10.42 3.46
CA ILE A 225 7.41 -10.60 4.10
C ILE A 225 7.28 -12.00 4.71
N ILE A 226 7.64 -13.04 3.97
CA ILE A 226 7.62 -14.42 4.47
C ILE A 226 8.53 -14.56 5.69
N ARG A 227 9.77 -14.07 5.59
CA ARG A 227 10.74 -14.10 6.70
C ARG A 227 10.19 -13.36 7.93
N PHE A 228 9.59 -12.19 7.72
CA PHE A 228 8.98 -11.43 8.80
C PHE A 228 7.86 -12.22 9.49
N ILE A 229 6.94 -12.83 8.72
CA ILE A 229 5.82 -13.61 9.28
C ILE A 229 6.33 -14.83 10.04
N LEU A 230 7.30 -15.56 9.48
CA LEU A 230 7.90 -16.74 10.13
C LEU A 230 8.66 -16.40 11.43
N GLN A 231 9.15 -15.16 11.58
CA GLN A 231 9.73 -14.66 12.85
C GLN A 231 8.66 -14.33 13.90
N HIS A 232 7.38 -14.30 13.52
CA HIS A 232 6.26 -13.99 14.40
C HIS A 232 5.20 -15.13 14.39
N PRO A 233 5.58 -16.37 14.74
CA PRO A 233 4.71 -17.53 14.62
C PRO A 233 3.48 -17.40 15.52
N GLY A 234 2.30 -17.83 15.01
CA GLY A 234 1.04 -17.81 15.73
C GLY A 234 0.51 -16.39 16.02
N LYS A 235 1.00 -15.36 15.32
CA LYS A 235 0.49 -13.99 15.43
C LYS A 235 -0.40 -13.67 14.24
N SER A 236 -1.55 -13.06 14.53
CA SER A 236 -2.47 -12.58 13.48
C SER A 236 -1.92 -11.33 12.81
N GLY A 237 -2.01 -11.28 11.47
CA GLY A 237 -1.53 -10.16 10.69
C GLY A 237 -2.31 -9.86 9.42
N ILE A 238 -2.12 -8.65 8.92
CA ILE A 238 -2.73 -8.17 7.68
C ILE A 238 -1.64 -7.69 6.74
N VAL A 239 -1.70 -8.09 5.46
CA VAL A 239 -0.80 -7.62 4.41
C VAL A 239 -1.62 -6.88 3.35
N TYR A 240 -1.37 -5.58 3.18
CA TYR A 240 -2.07 -4.75 2.21
C TYR A 240 -1.32 -4.66 0.88
N CYS A 241 -2.06 -4.88 -0.23
CA CYS A 241 -1.58 -4.71 -1.60
C CYS A 241 -2.53 -3.82 -2.40
N LEU A 242 -2.01 -3.10 -3.40
CA LEU A 242 -2.82 -2.22 -4.26
C LEU A 242 -3.74 -2.98 -5.22
N SER A 243 -3.29 -4.10 -5.79
CA SER A 243 -4.03 -4.82 -6.82
C SER A 243 -4.61 -6.14 -6.32
N ARG A 244 -5.80 -6.51 -6.84
CA ARG A 244 -6.47 -7.79 -6.57
C ARG A 244 -5.58 -8.97 -6.96
N ARG A 245 -4.94 -8.88 -8.13
CA ARG A 245 -4.01 -9.89 -8.63
C ARG A 245 -2.87 -10.14 -7.64
N LYS A 246 -2.22 -9.07 -7.15
CA LYS A 246 -1.10 -9.22 -6.19
C LYS A 246 -1.57 -9.82 -4.86
N VAL A 247 -2.79 -9.51 -4.41
CA VAL A 247 -3.41 -10.12 -3.23
C VAL A 247 -3.52 -11.64 -3.38
N GLU A 248 -4.02 -12.12 -4.52
CA GLU A 248 -4.17 -13.56 -4.78
C GLU A 248 -2.80 -14.24 -4.89
N GLU A 249 -1.88 -13.68 -5.69
CA GLU A 249 -0.52 -14.20 -5.87
C GLU A 249 0.24 -14.31 -4.54
N LEU A 250 0.23 -13.25 -3.73
CA LEU A 250 0.95 -13.24 -2.44
C LEU A 250 0.32 -14.21 -1.44
N ALA A 251 -1.02 -14.32 -1.40
CA ALA A 251 -1.68 -15.30 -0.54
C ALA A 251 -1.31 -16.76 -0.93
N GLU A 252 -1.15 -17.04 -2.22
CA GLU A 252 -0.66 -18.34 -2.69
C GLU A 252 0.78 -18.60 -2.29
N VAL A 253 1.66 -17.61 -2.46
CA VAL A 253 3.06 -17.69 -2.06
C VAL A 253 3.19 -17.93 -0.55
N LEU A 254 2.40 -17.23 0.28
CA LEU A 254 2.38 -17.45 1.73
C LEU A 254 1.95 -18.87 2.09
N ARG A 255 0.88 -19.39 1.47
CA ARG A 255 0.41 -20.77 1.70
C ARG A 255 1.47 -21.81 1.30
N ALA A 256 2.14 -21.60 0.17
CA ALA A 256 3.23 -22.48 -0.28
C ALA A 256 4.38 -22.57 0.73
N ASN A 257 4.57 -21.51 1.54
CA ASN A 257 5.55 -21.45 2.61
C ASN A 257 5.00 -21.83 4.00
N ASN A 258 3.89 -22.58 4.05
CA ASN A 258 3.21 -23.06 5.25
C ASN A 258 2.69 -21.94 6.17
N ILE A 259 2.40 -20.77 5.62
CA ILE A 259 1.71 -19.68 6.32
C ILE A 259 0.23 -19.80 6.02
N ASN A 260 -0.59 -19.88 7.08
CA ASN A 260 -2.04 -20.01 6.95
C ASN A 260 -2.66 -18.65 6.55
N ALA A 261 -2.70 -18.37 5.24
CA ALA A 261 -3.11 -17.09 4.68
C ALA A 261 -4.27 -17.21 3.69
N ARG A 262 -5.16 -16.21 3.67
CA ARG A 262 -6.22 -16.07 2.66
C ARG A 262 -6.21 -14.70 2.01
N ALA A 263 -6.64 -14.65 0.75
CA ALA A 263 -6.87 -13.44 -0.02
C ALA A 263 -8.21 -12.79 0.36
N TYR A 264 -8.27 -11.44 0.33
CA TYR A 264 -9.51 -10.69 0.52
C TYR A 264 -9.52 -9.42 -0.35
N HIS A 265 -10.48 -9.30 -1.25
CA HIS A 265 -10.67 -8.11 -2.08
C HIS A 265 -12.11 -8.00 -2.61
N ALA A 266 -12.49 -6.81 -3.08
CA ALA A 266 -13.85 -6.51 -3.54
C ALA A 266 -14.31 -7.32 -4.77
N GLY A 267 -13.39 -7.98 -5.50
CA GLY A 267 -13.72 -8.86 -6.62
C GLY A 267 -14.20 -10.26 -6.23
N MET A 268 -14.07 -10.65 -4.95
CA MET A 268 -14.60 -11.91 -4.42
C MET A 268 -16.12 -11.79 -4.22
N ASP A 269 -16.84 -12.92 -4.27
CA ASP A 269 -18.25 -12.93 -3.92
C ASP A 269 -18.48 -12.61 -2.43
N SER A 270 -19.71 -12.22 -2.09
CA SER A 270 -20.02 -11.77 -0.74
C SER A 270 -19.93 -12.88 0.31
N ALA A 271 -20.23 -14.14 -0.06
CA ALA A 271 -20.18 -15.28 0.83
C ALA A 271 -18.72 -15.64 1.16
N GLN A 272 -17.85 -15.68 0.15
CA GLN A 272 -16.42 -15.92 0.34
C GLN A 272 -15.76 -14.84 1.20
N ARG A 273 -16.15 -13.56 1.02
CA ARG A 273 -15.65 -12.46 1.85
C ARG A 273 -16.07 -12.62 3.31
N ALA A 274 -17.35 -12.96 3.54
CA ALA A 274 -17.87 -13.19 4.89
C ALA A 274 -17.15 -14.38 5.56
N GLU A 275 -17.00 -15.49 4.86
CA GLU A 275 -16.28 -16.68 5.37
C GLU A 275 -14.83 -16.36 5.72
N THR A 276 -14.11 -15.66 4.83
CA THR A 276 -12.71 -15.29 5.08
C THR A 276 -12.57 -14.36 6.29
N GLN A 277 -13.52 -13.43 6.46
CA GLN A 277 -13.55 -12.53 7.63
C GLN A 277 -13.83 -13.31 8.91
N ASP A 278 -14.83 -14.20 8.90
CA ASP A 278 -15.17 -15.04 10.06
C ASP A 278 -14.00 -15.97 10.43
N ASP A 279 -13.33 -16.56 9.45
CA ASP A 279 -12.16 -17.41 9.67
C ASP A 279 -11.00 -16.64 10.31
N PHE A 280 -10.81 -15.37 9.96
CA PHE A 280 -9.79 -14.52 10.58
C PHE A 280 -10.16 -14.14 12.02
N ILE A 281 -11.41 -13.77 12.27
CA ILE A 281 -11.89 -13.42 13.61
C ILE A 281 -11.85 -14.64 14.55
N MET A 282 -12.22 -15.83 14.03
CA MET A 282 -12.22 -17.09 14.78
C MET A 282 -10.86 -17.80 14.83
N GLU A 283 -9.78 -17.12 14.42
CA GLU A 283 -8.40 -17.64 14.45
C GLU A 283 -8.18 -18.92 13.63
N ARG A 284 -9.02 -19.18 12.63
CA ARG A 284 -8.85 -20.28 11.69
C ARG A 284 -7.81 -19.99 10.61
N ILE A 285 -7.49 -18.71 10.40
CA ILE A 285 -6.39 -18.24 9.57
C ILE A 285 -5.59 -17.19 10.33
N ASP A 286 -4.28 -17.16 10.09
CA ASP A 286 -3.35 -16.26 10.79
C ASP A 286 -3.16 -14.95 10.04
N VAL A 287 -3.19 -14.99 8.70
CA VAL A 287 -2.84 -13.87 7.84
C VAL A 287 -3.92 -13.60 6.80
N ILE A 288 -4.33 -12.34 6.68
CA ILE A 288 -5.10 -11.88 5.53
C ILE A 288 -4.20 -11.06 4.62
N VAL A 289 -4.17 -11.42 3.33
CA VAL A 289 -3.62 -10.60 2.27
C VAL A 289 -4.77 -9.88 1.59
N ALA A 290 -4.78 -8.56 1.58
CA ALA A 290 -5.95 -7.81 1.18
C ALA A 290 -5.66 -6.53 0.38
N THR A 291 -6.67 -6.07 -0.36
CA THR A 291 -6.76 -4.67 -0.76
C THR A 291 -7.40 -3.83 0.35
N ILE A 292 -7.50 -2.51 0.17
CA ILE A 292 -8.23 -1.60 1.07
C ILE A 292 -9.68 -2.03 1.35
N ALA A 293 -10.22 -2.97 0.56
CA ALA A 293 -11.56 -3.54 0.79
C ALA A 293 -11.65 -4.32 2.12
N PHE A 294 -10.53 -4.86 2.63
CA PHE A 294 -10.42 -5.39 3.98
C PHE A 294 -10.11 -4.23 4.92
N GLY A 295 -11.11 -3.45 5.21
CA GLY A 295 -10.93 -2.17 5.86
C GLY A 295 -11.96 -1.93 6.94
N MET A 296 -12.83 -0.95 6.73
CA MET A 296 -13.84 -0.53 7.68
C MET A 296 -14.73 -1.70 8.11
N GLY A 297 -14.96 -1.86 9.41
CA GLY A 297 -15.86 -2.88 9.96
C GLY A 297 -15.21 -4.16 10.49
N ILE A 298 -13.90 -4.30 10.43
CA ILE A 298 -13.19 -5.44 11.01
C ILE A 298 -12.72 -5.09 12.40
N ASP A 299 -13.22 -5.83 13.38
CA ASP A 299 -12.91 -5.61 14.80
C ASP A 299 -12.27 -6.87 15.42
N LYS A 300 -11.04 -7.19 14.95
CA LYS A 300 -10.16 -8.17 15.61
C LYS A 300 -9.16 -7.38 16.48
N PRO A 301 -9.20 -7.51 17.81
CA PRO A 301 -8.42 -6.67 18.71
C PRO A 301 -6.93 -7.00 18.73
N ASP A 302 -6.57 -8.24 18.46
CA ASP A 302 -5.25 -8.85 18.67
C ASP A 302 -4.42 -9.01 17.38
N VAL A 303 -4.65 -8.19 16.37
CA VAL A 303 -3.77 -8.12 15.19
C VAL A 303 -2.39 -7.61 15.64
N ARG A 304 -1.32 -8.37 15.38
CA ARG A 304 0.04 -8.06 15.86
C ARG A 304 0.91 -7.37 14.84
N TYR A 305 0.58 -7.49 13.55
CA TYR A 305 1.30 -6.75 12.52
C TYR A 305 0.40 -6.36 11.36
N VAL A 306 0.72 -5.21 10.80
CA VAL A 306 0.17 -4.71 9.52
C VAL A 306 1.34 -4.43 8.60
N ILE A 307 1.35 -5.10 7.47
CA ILE A 307 2.38 -4.95 6.44
C ILE A 307 1.76 -4.29 5.21
N HIS A 308 2.40 -3.26 4.69
CA HIS A 308 2.08 -2.68 3.40
C HIS A 308 3.08 -3.18 2.36
N TYR A 309 2.62 -4.05 1.46
CA TYR A 309 3.39 -4.45 0.27
C TYR A 309 3.58 -3.27 -0.68
N ASP A 310 2.54 -2.45 -0.81
CA ASP A 310 2.53 -1.19 -1.55
C ASP A 310 2.20 -0.05 -0.58
N ILE A 311 2.83 1.11 -0.78
CA ILE A 311 2.51 2.29 0.02
C ILE A 311 1.07 2.75 -0.22
N PRO A 312 0.30 3.13 0.81
CA PRO A 312 -1.06 3.63 0.64
C PRO A 312 -1.13 4.99 -0.04
N LYS A 313 -2.31 5.36 -0.53
CA LYS A 313 -2.54 6.60 -1.29
C LYS A 313 -2.49 7.87 -0.43
N SER A 314 -2.68 7.73 0.89
CA SER A 314 -2.73 8.85 1.83
C SER A 314 -2.30 8.43 3.22
N LEU A 315 -1.90 9.38 4.05
CA LEU A 315 -1.55 9.13 5.45
C LEU A 315 -2.77 8.81 6.31
N GLU A 316 -3.96 9.29 5.95
CA GLU A 316 -5.21 8.90 6.63
C GLU A 316 -5.50 7.41 6.42
N GLY A 317 -5.41 6.92 5.17
CA GLY A 317 -5.53 5.50 4.85
C GLY A 317 -4.50 4.68 5.60
N TYR A 318 -3.24 5.12 5.56
CA TYR A 318 -2.15 4.49 6.31
C TYR A 318 -2.44 4.40 7.82
N TYR A 319 -2.92 5.49 8.42
CA TYR A 319 -3.27 5.53 9.84
C TYR A 319 -4.43 4.59 10.18
N GLN A 320 -5.47 4.55 9.34
CA GLN A 320 -6.60 3.63 9.51
C GLN A 320 -6.19 2.16 9.38
N GLU A 321 -5.34 1.84 8.41
CA GLU A 321 -4.86 0.48 8.14
C GLU A 321 -3.91 0.01 9.24
N THR A 322 -2.92 0.81 9.61
CA THR A 322 -2.00 0.51 10.73
C THR A 322 -2.70 0.50 12.08
N GLY A 323 -3.75 1.32 12.24
CA GLY A 323 -4.58 1.41 13.45
C GLY A 323 -5.35 0.12 13.76
N ARG A 324 -5.33 -0.89 12.87
CA ARG A 324 -5.88 -2.24 13.13
C ARG A 324 -4.99 -3.05 14.05
N ALA A 325 -3.68 -2.78 14.06
CA ALA A 325 -2.76 -3.46 14.96
C ALA A 325 -2.97 -3.01 16.41
N GLY A 326 -2.88 -3.97 17.33
CA GLY A 326 -2.84 -3.72 18.78
C GLY A 326 -4.02 -2.92 19.33
N ARG A 327 -5.25 -3.19 18.91
CA ARG A 327 -6.46 -2.52 19.44
C ARG A 327 -6.72 -2.83 20.89
N ASP A 328 -6.27 -3.99 21.35
CA ASP A 328 -6.29 -4.43 22.75
C ASP A 328 -5.25 -3.74 23.64
N GLY A 329 -4.44 -2.84 23.08
CA GLY A 329 -3.34 -2.17 23.78
C GLY A 329 -2.03 -2.96 23.75
N GLY A 330 -2.02 -4.18 23.21
CA GLY A 330 -0.82 -4.97 22.97
C GLY A 330 0.06 -4.37 21.87
N GLU A 331 1.33 -4.80 21.81
CA GLU A 331 2.27 -4.34 20.79
C GLU A 331 1.79 -4.66 19.38
N GLY A 332 1.98 -3.72 18.45
CA GLY A 332 1.68 -3.85 17.04
C GLY A 332 2.84 -3.36 16.17
N LEU A 333 3.18 -4.14 15.15
CA LEU A 333 4.26 -3.84 14.20
C LEU A 333 3.65 -3.35 12.88
N CYS A 334 4.03 -2.16 12.43
CA CYS A 334 3.57 -1.56 11.19
C CYS A 334 4.77 -1.42 10.25
N VAL A 335 4.86 -2.28 9.25
CA VAL A 335 5.96 -2.34 8.28
C VAL A 335 5.47 -1.95 6.91
N THR A 336 6.10 -0.98 6.28
CA THR A 336 5.75 -0.52 4.93
C THR A 336 6.92 -0.72 3.99
N PHE A 337 6.70 -1.41 2.89
CA PHE A 337 7.67 -1.49 1.81
C PHE A 337 7.44 -0.33 0.84
N TYR A 338 8.51 0.39 0.51
CA TYR A 338 8.45 1.59 -0.30
C TYR A 338 9.47 1.58 -1.44
N SER A 339 9.02 1.95 -2.62
CA SER A 339 9.85 2.33 -3.77
C SER A 339 9.26 3.59 -4.41
N PRO A 340 10.09 4.52 -4.93
CA PRO A 340 9.62 5.67 -5.71
C PRO A 340 8.75 5.29 -6.91
N LEU A 341 8.91 4.08 -7.46
CA LEU A 341 8.08 3.56 -8.55
C LEU A 341 6.61 3.36 -8.13
N ASP A 342 6.34 3.09 -6.86
CA ASP A 342 4.97 2.93 -6.37
C ASP A 342 4.18 4.25 -6.50
N LEU A 343 4.84 5.39 -6.29
CA LEU A 343 4.21 6.71 -6.47
C LEU A 343 3.78 6.95 -7.93
N LYS A 344 4.63 6.53 -8.89
CA LYS A 344 4.29 6.63 -10.33
C LYS A 344 3.08 5.77 -10.68
N LYS A 345 2.96 4.58 -10.09
CA LYS A 345 1.79 3.71 -10.27
C LYS A 345 0.53 4.35 -9.68
N LEU A 346 0.66 4.94 -8.47
CA LEU A 346 -0.45 5.60 -7.78
C LEU A 346 -0.92 6.87 -8.52
N ASP A 347 0.00 7.65 -9.11
CA ASP A 347 -0.35 8.83 -9.92
C ASP A 347 -1.16 8.44 -11.17
N LYS A 348 -0.83 7.31 -11.83
CA LYS A 348 -1.62 6.77 -12.96
C LYS A 348 -3.08 6.46 -12.60
N PHE A 349 -3.38 6.07 -11.36
CA PHE A 349 -4.77 5.85 -10.92
C PHE A 349 -5.60 7.12 -10.82
N MET A 350 -4.98 8.30 -10.92
CA MET A 350 -5.66 9.59 -10.93
C MET A 350 -5.91 10.10 -12.35
N GLU A 351 -5.30 9.51 -13.37
CA GLU A 351 -5.54 9.85 -14.77
C GLU A 351 -7.03 9.67 -15.12
N GLY A 352 -7.60 10.63 -15.83
CA GLY A 352 -9.02 10.63 -16.23
C GLY A 352 -10.00 11.15 -15.17
N LYS A 353 -9.55 11.46 -13.94
CA LYS A 353 -10.38 12.13 -12.95
C LYS A 353 -10.46 13.63 -13.18
N PRO A 354 -11.45 14.35 -12.57
CA PRO A 354 -11.48 15.81 -12.58
C PRO A 354 -10.16 16.43 -12.08
N LEU A 355 -9.75 17.56 -12.65
CA LEU A 355 -8.46 18.20 -12.30
C LEU A 355 -8.33 18.50 -10.81
N SER A 356 -9.41 18.92 -10.15
CA SER A 356 -9.41 19.18 -8.70
C SER A 356 -9.13 17.92 -7.88
N GLU A 357 -9.70 16.77 -8.27
CA GLU A 357 -9.43 15.49 -7.61
C GLU A 357 -8.00 15.01 -7.85
N GLN A 358 -7.45 15.25 -9.06
CA GLN A 358 -6.05 14.92 -9.36
C GLN A 358 -5.09 15.74 -8.48
N GLU A 359 -5.33 17.04 -8.31
CA GLU A 359 -4.49 17.92 -7.48
C GLU A 359 -4.54 17.51 -6.00
N ILE A 360 -5.74 17.25 -5.46
CA ILE A 360 -5.89 16.74 -4.09
C ILE A 360 -5.14 15.41 -3.95
N GLY A 361 -5.35 14.48 -4.89
CA GLY A 361 -4.70 13.17 -4.85
C GLY A 361 -3.16 13.27 -4.89
N ARG A 362 -2.59 14.15 -5.72
CA ARG A 362 -1.14 14.39 -5.77
C ARG A 362 -0.61 15.00 -4.48
N GLN A 363 -1.39 15.87 -3.85
CA GLN A 363 -1.00 16.41 -2.53
C GLN A 363 -0.95 15.31 -1.48
N LEU A 364 -1.96 14.44 -1.39
CA LEU A 364 -1.97 13.31 -0.47
C LEU A 364 -0.82 12.33 -0.72
N LEU A 365 -0.48 12.06 -1.98
CA LEU A 365 0.69 11.26 -2.35
C LEU A 365 2.00 11.94 -1.95
N SER A 366 2.11 13.26 -2.08
CA SER A 366 3.29 14.01 -1.63
C SER A 366 3.50 13.87 -0.12
N GLU A 367 2.42 13.95 0.68
CA GLU A 367 2.51 13.74 2.14
C GLU A 367 2.94 12.30 2.49
N THR A 368 2.44 11.33 1.73
CA THR A 368 2.81 9.92 1.91
C THR A 368 4.27 9.65 1.53
N LYS A 369 4.76 10.27 0.42
CA LYS A 369 6.19 10.29 0.06
C LYS A 369 7.02 10.89 1.19
N ASP A 370 6.63 12.06 1.67
CA ASP A 370 7.31 12.77 2.74
C ASP A 370 7.44 11.91 3.99
N TYR A 371 6.41 11.15 4.35
CA TYR A 371 6.43 10.20 5.45
C TYR A 371 7.36 9.00 5.18
N ALA A 372 7.35 8.45 3.97
CA ALA A 372 8.16 7.30 3.63
C ALA A 372 9.65 7.63 3.64
N GLU A 373 10.05 8.75 3.05
CA GLU A 373 11.45 9.12 2.85
C GLU A 373 12.09 9.84 4.04
N THR A 374 11.29 10.35 4.98
CA THR A 374 11.82 11.12 6.12
C THR A 374 12.83 10.33 6.96
N SER A 375 13.86 11.01 7.42
CA SER A 375 14.78 10.56 8.49
C SER A 375 14.34 10.98 9.90
N LEU A 376 13.29 11.80 10.00
CA LEU A 376 12.73 12.24 11.27
C LEU A 376 11.85 11.18 11.92
N CYS A 377 11.52 11.37 13.19
CA CYS A 377 10.63 10.47 13.93
C CYS A 377 9.30 10.28 13.18
N ARG A 378 8.99 9.05 12.75
CA ARG A 378 7.75 8.73 11.99
C ARG A 378 6.49 9.06 12.75
N ARG A 379 6.48 8.83 14.06
CA ARG A 379 5.37 9.18 14.94
C ARG A 379 5.13 10.70 14.98
N ARG A 380 6.19 11.49 15.06
CA ARG A 380 6.11 12.95 15.04
C ARG A 380 5.52 13.47 13.73
N ILE A 381 5.95 12.92 12.60
CA ILE A 381 5.40 13.28 11.27
C ILE A 381 3.91 12.94 11.21
N LEU A 382 3.53 11.72 11.63
CA LEU A 382 2.15 11.25 11.56
C LEU A 382 1.21 12.08 12.46
N LEU A 383 1.62 12.39 13.68
CA LEU A 383 0.84 13.22 14.60
C LEU A 383 0.71 14.66 14.10
N HIS A 384 1.81 15.25 13.62
CA HIS A 384 1.79 16.58 13.03
C HIS A 384 0.85 16.68 11.81
N TYR A 385 0.79 15.63 10.98
CA TYR A 385 -0.14 15.57 9.85
C TYR A 385 -1.60 15.74 10.29
N PHE A 386 -1.98 15.18 11.44
CA PHE A 386 -3.30 15.33 12.04
C PHE A 386 -3.46 16.57 12.93
N GLY A 387 -2.49 17.48 12.93
CA GLY A 387 -2.53 18.71 13.73
C GLY A 387 -2.18 18.52 15.20
N GLU A 388 -1.59 17.38 15.58
CA GLU A 388 -1.18 17.10 16.96
C GLU A 388 0.32 17.36 17.16
N THR A 389 0.67 18.15 18.16
CA THR A 389 2.06 18.38 18.54
C THR A 389 2.60 17.21 19.35
N TYR A 390 3.80 16.75 18.99
CA TYR A 390 4.52 15.72 19.74
C TYR A 390 5.82 16.25 20.27
N ASP A 391 5.88 16.44 21.58
CA ASP A 391 6.96 17.16 22.28
C ASP A 391 8.31 16.43 22.35
N LYS A 392 8.34 15.16 21.90
CA LYS A 392 9.56 14.33 21.92
C LYS A 392 10.16 14.24 20.53
N ASP A 393 11.45 14.50 20.41
CA ASP A 393 12.19 14.29 19.15
C ASP A 393 12.38 12.81 18.82
N ASN A 394 12.42 11.95 19.83
CA ASN A 394 12.59 10.50 19.70
C ASN A 394 11.45 9.76 20.41
N CYS A 395 10.72 8.93 19.66
CA CYS A 395 9.63 8.12 20.23
C CYS A 395 10.10 6.74 20.76
N GLY A 396 11.34 6.31 20.48
CA GLY A 396 11.86 4.98 20.83
C GLY A 396 11.20 3.80 20.06
N ALA A 397 10.13 4.06 19.30
CA ALA A 397 9.28 3.06 18.68
C ALA A 397 9.06 3.29 17.18
N CYS A 398 10.11 3.70 16.45
CA CYS A 398 10.16 3.68 15.00
C CYS A 398 11.60 3.41 14.51
N ASP A 399 11.74 3.02 13.26
CA ASP A 399 13.02 2.73 12.63
C ASP A 399 14.00 3.91 12.70
N ASN A 400 13.56 5.12 12.33
CA ASN A 400 14.38 6.32 12.34
C ASN A 400 14.88 6.69 13.75
N CYS A 401 14.07 6.46 14.78
CA CYS A 401 14.48 6.71 16.17
C CYS A 401 15.44 5.64 16.72
N ARG A 402 15.32 4.40 16.25
CA ARG A 402 16.24 3.32 16.64
C ARG A 402 17.60 3.40 15.92
N LYS A 403 17.62 3.95 14.70
CA LYS A 403 18.83 4.12 13.89
C LYS A 403 18.90 5.58 13.38
N PRO A 404 19.16 6.56 14.28
CA PRO A 404 19.19 7.96 13.89
C PRO A 404 20.35 8.23 12.93
N LYS A 405 20.07 9.03 11.89
CA LYS A 405 21.09 9.47 10.95
C LYS A 405 21.93 10.62 11.51
N HIS A 406 23.12 10.80 10.95
CA HIS A 406 23.98 11.95 11.23
C HIS A 406 23.25 13.26 10.89
N GLN A 407 23.41 14.26 11.77
CA GLN A 407 22.86 15.60 11.59
C GLN A 407 23.96 16.57 11.16
N VAL A 408 23.60 17.44 10.25
CA VAL A 408 24.49 18.51 9.78
C VAL A 408 23.92 19.89 10.12
N GLN A 409 24.80 20.87 10.33
CA GLN A 409 24.37 22.24 10.58
C GLN A 409 23.77 22.85 9.31
N ALA A 410 22.57 23.41 9.43
CA ALA A 410 21.75 23.94 8.34
C ALA A 410 21.15 25.33 8.62
N GLN A 411 21.66 26.05 9.62
CA GLN A 411 21.16 27.37 9.98
C GLN A 411 21.18 28.35 8.80
N GLY A 412 22.29 28.40 8.04
CA GLY A 412 22.41 29.25 6.86
C GLY A 412 21.48 28.82 5.72
N ASP A 413 21.32 27.51 5.54
CA ASP A 413 20.43 26.94 4.53
C ASP A 413 18.96 27.30 4.85
N LEU A 414 18.55 27.23 6.13
CA LEU A 414 17.22 27.64 6.56
C LEU A 414 16.97 29.12 6.34
N VAL A 415 17.96 29.98 6.65
CA VAL A 415 17.88 31.44 6.37
C VAL A 415 17.66 31.68 4.87
N ASN A 416 18.38 30.97 3.99
CA ASN A 416 18.23 31.09 2.54
C ASN A 416 16.84 30.66 2.08
N LEU A 417 16.32 29.53 2.59
CA LEU A 417 14.97 29.06 2.30
C LEU A 417 13.91 30.08 2.70
N LEU A 418 13.95 30.59 3.94
CA LEU A 418 12.97 31.57 4.44
C LEU A 418 13.02 32.89 3.66
N LYS A 419 14.22 33.36 3.31
CA LYS A 419 14.40 34.55 2.45
C LYS A 419 13.85 34.33 1.05
N LEU A 420 14.04 33.13 0.47
CA LEU A 420 13.51 32.80 -0.84
C LEU A 420 11.97 32.78 -0.83
N ILE A 421 11.34 32.19 0.18
CA ILE A 421 9.87 32.19 0.33
C ILE A 421 9.35 33.63 0.37
N MET A 422 10.00 34.52 1.11
CA MET A 422 9.64 35.96 1.15
C MET A 422 9.82 36.63 -0.21
N ALA A 423 10.97 36.44 -0.87
CA ALA A 423 11.26 37.03 -2.17
C ALA A 423 10.26 36.62 -3.25
N LEU A 424 9.77 35.38 -3.18
CA LEU A 424 8.76 34.81 -4.06
C LEU A 424 7.32 35.06 -3.59
N LYS A 425 7.10 35.98 -2.62
CA LYS A 425 5.79 36.41 -2.12
C LYS A 425 4.90 35.28 -1.58
N GLU A 426 5.52 34.23 -1.06
CA GLU A 426 4.82 33.08 -0.47
C GLU A 426 3.83 32.40 -1.45
N ASP A 427 4.21 32.23 -2.73
CA ASP A 427 3.31 31.76 -3.82
C ASP A 427 3.82 30.48 -4.52
N PHE A 428 4.71 29.71 -3.91
CA PHE A 428 5.30 28.52 -4.53
C PHE A 428 5.33 27.30 -3.60
N LYS A 429 5.27 26.12 -4.22
CA LYS A 429 5.39 24.81 -3.58
C LYS A 429 6.87 24.46 -3.32
N SER A 430 7.10 23.42 -2.51
CA SER A 430 8.43 22.97 -2.12
C SER A 430 9.35 22.62 -3.29
N ASP A 431 8.82 21.90 -4.30
CA ASP A 431 9.58 21.47 -5.47
C ASP A 431 10.17 22.65 -6.24
N TYR A 432 9.38 23.71 -6.43
CA TYR A 432 9.84 24.93 -7.10
C TYR A 432 10.93 25.67 -6.31
N LEU A 433 10.76 25.75 -4.99
CA LEU A 433 11.77 26.38 -4.12
C LEU A 433 13.08 25.62 -4.15
N VAL A 434 13.02 24.29 -4.18
CA VAL A 434 14.20 23.43 -4.31
C VAL A 434 14.89 23.64 -5.65
N ASP A 435 14.15 23.73 -6.77
CA ASP A 435 14.72 24.01 -8.09
C ASP A 435 15.48 25.34 -8.10
N VAL A 436 14.93 26.41 -7.51
CA VAL A 436 15.59 27.72 -7.43
C VAL A 436 16.83 27.66 -6.54
N LEU A 437 16.76 27.03 -5.34
CA LEU A 437 17.90 26.93 -4.42
C LEU A 437 19.04 26.09 -5.02
N MET A 438 18.72 25.06 -5.78
CA MET A 438 19.72 24.22 -6.44
C MET A 438 20.25 24.79 -7.76
N GLY A 439 19.70 25.93 -8.23
CA GLY A 439 20.12 26.54 -9.49
C GLY A 439 19.69 25.76 -10.74
N ARG A 440 18.50 25.13 -10.70
CA ARG A 440 17.97 24.39 -11.86
C ARG A 440 17.20 25.32 -12.81
N GLU A 441 17.66 25.46 -14.01
CA GLU A 441 16.99 26.22 -15.09
C GLU A 441 15.86 25.39 -15.71
N THR A 442 14.78 25.21 -14.94
CA THR A 442 13.57 24.57 -15.47
C THR A 442 12.71 25.58 -16.23
N ASP A 443 11.88 25.12 -17.19
CA ASP A 443 10.96 26.00 -17.93
C ASP A 443 10.09 26.87 -17.00
N ARG A 444 9.75 26.34 -15.82
CA ARG A 444 8.96 27.06 -14.79
C ARG A 444 9.73 28.20 -14.15
N VAL A 445 11.04 28.04 -13.96
CA VAL A 445 11.93 29.04 -13.36
C VAL A 445 12.27 30.13 -14.37
N THR A 446 12.68 29.75 -15.57
CA THR A 446 13.06 30.69 -16.66
C THR A 446 11.87 31.50 -17.15
N ALA A 447 10.68 30.91 -17.31
CA ALA A 447 9.46 31.64 -17.71
C ALA A 447 9.07 32.76 -16.73
N ARG A 448 9.58 32.73 -15.47
CA ARG A 448 9.34 33.75 -14.44
C ARG A 448 10.53 34.68 -14.19
N GLY A 449 11.66 34.43 -14.84
CA GLY A 449 12.89 35.20 -14.67
C GLY A 449 13.54 35.00 -13.30
N HIS A 450 13.22 33.90 -12.59
CA HIS A 450 13.74 33.66 -11.24
C HIS A 450 15.17 33.12 -11.19
N GLU A 451 15.75 32.76 -12.33
CA GLU A 451 17.18 32.48 -12.51
C GLU A 451 18.06 33.71 -12.23
N SER A 452 17.48 34.90 -12.32
CA SER A 452 18.19 36.18 -12.00
C SER A 452 18.18 36.54 -10.51
N LEU A 453 17.49 35.77 -9.67
CA LEU A 453 17.42 36.05 -8.23
C LEU A 453 18.78 35.83 -7.55
N PRO A 454 19.18 36.69 -6.58
CA PRO A 454 20.42 36.50 -5.79
C PRO A 454 20.46 35.17 -5.03
N LEU A 455 19.31 34.55 -4.82
CA LEU A 455 19.16 33.25 -4.14
C LEU A 455 19.12 32.05 -5.09
N PHE A 456 19.23 32.27 -6.41
CA PHE A 456 19.31 31.19 -7.38
C PHE A 456 20.66 30.47 -7.26
N GLY A 457 20.61 29.15 -7.07
CA GLY A 457 21.80 28.30 -6.96
C GLY A 457 22.62 28.43 -5.67
N VAL A 458 22.17 29.20 -4.67
CA VAL A 458 22.92 29.34 -3.40
C VAL A 458 23.03 28.03 -2.62
N GLY A 459 22.23 27.06 -2.94
CA GLY A 459 22.17 25.75 -2.30
C GLY A 459 22.57 24.60 -3.21
N ALA A 460 23.23 24.85 -4.33
CA ALA A 460 23.62 23.84 -5.33
C ALA A 460 24.58 22.77 -4.78
N GLU A 461 25.32 23.06 -3.69
CA GLU A 461 26.21 22.09 -3.02
C GLU A 461 25.44 21.06 -2.18
N ARG A 462 24.16 21.31 -1.88
CA ARG A 462 23.31 20.41 -1.11
C ARG A 462 22.49 19.53 -2.03
N SER A 463 22.21 18.28 -1.59
CA SER A 463 21.34 17.37 -2.33
C SER A 463 19.87 17.83 -2.30
N GLN A 464 19.07 17.36 -3.26
CA GLN A 464 17.63 17.58 -3.23
C GLN A 464 17.01 17.00 -1.95
N ARG A 465 17.46 15.82 -1.50
CA ARG A 465 17.00 15.15 -0.29
C ARG A 465 17.28 15.98 0.97
N PHE A 466 18.39 16.68 1.00
CA PHE A 466 18.69 17.63 2.09
C PHE A 466 17.67 18.76 2.13
N TRP A 467 17.36 19.39 0.99
CA TRP A 467 16.41 20.49 0.93
C TRP A 467 15.00 20.05 1.30
N GLU A 468 14.56 18.88 0.82
CA GLU A 468 13.28 18.29 1.20
C GLU A 468 13.21 18.00 2.71
N ALA A 469 14.28 17.49 3.32
CA ALA A 469 14.37 17.27 4.77
C ALA A 469 14.32 18.57 5.55
N LEU A 470 15.06 19.59 5.10
CA LEU A 470 15.08 20.92 5.71
C LEU A 470 13.69 21.57 5.69
N ILE A 471 13.01 21.55 4.54
CA ILE A 471 11.65 22.10 4.40
C ILE A 471 10.69 21.38 5.36
N ARG A 472 10.77 20.05 5.43
CA ARG A 472 9.92 19.24 6.32
C ARG A 472 10.18 19.59 7.79
N LEU A 473 11.44 19.70 8.18
CA LEU A 473 11.78 20.07 9.56
C LEU A 473 11.36 21.52 9.87
N ALA A 474 11.47 22.45 8.92
CA ALA A 474 11.00 23.82 9.07
C ALA A 474 9.47 23.91 9.24
N ILE A 475 8.70 23.00 8.58
CA ILE A 475 7.25 22.87 8.80
C ILE A 475 6.97 22.35 10.22
N LEU A 476 7.65 21.29 10.65
CA LEU A 476 7.49 20.72 12.00
C LEU A 476 7.89 21.69 13.12
N SER A 477 8.81 22.61 12.83
CA SER A 477 9.27 23.65 13.75
C SER A 477 8.43 24.92 13.66
N GLU A 478 7.32 24.88 12.93
CA GLU A 478 6.39 26.01 12.74
C GLU A 478 7.04 27.31 12.17
N TYR A 479 8.18 27.20 11.50
CA TYR A 479 8.78 28.33 10.78
C TYR A 479 8.06 28.64 9.48
N ILE A 480 7.54 27.60 8.83
CA ILE A 480 6.72 27.68 7.63
C ILE A 480 5.51 26.75 7.76
N ARG A 481 4.47 27.00 6.97
CA ARG A 481 3.31 26.11 6.87
C ARG A 481 2.96 25.83 5.42
N LYS A 482 2.37 24.67 5.15
CA LYS A 482 1.72 24.37 3.87
C LYS A 482 0.31 24.96 3.86
N ASP A 483 -0.01 25.74 2.85
CA ASP A 483 -1.36 26.23 2.60
C ASP A 483 -2.14 25.17 1.79
N VAL A 484 -2.95 24.39 2.50
CA VAL A 484 -3.71 23.27 1.91
C VAL A 484 -4.76 23.77 0.91
N GLU A 485 -5.36 24.94 1.15
CA GLU A 485 -6.36 25.53 0.25
C GLU A 485 -5.76 25.96 -1.10
N ASN A 486 -4.48 26.29 -1.11
CA ASN A 486 -3.71 26.61 -2.31
C ASN A 486 -2.73 25.46 -2.68
N TYR A 487 -3.20 24.22 -2.53
CA TYR A 487 -2.51 23.00 -2.97
C TYR A 487 -1.06 22.86 -2.50
N GLY A 488 -0.75 23.31 -1.27
CA GLY A 488 0.53 23.09 -0.63
C GLY A 488 1.60 24.16 -0.88
N ILE A 489 1.20 25.38 -1.23
CA ILE A 489 2.09 26.54 -1.24
C ILE A 489 2.68 26.76 0.16
N LEU A 490 3.96 27.14 0.22
CA LEU A 490 4.65 27.37 1.50
C LEU A 490 4.54 28.82 1.93
N LYS A 491 4.10 29.05 3.18
CA LYS A 491 3.93 30.38 3.78
C LYS A 491 4.75 30.50 5.06
N LEU A 492 5.31 31.68 5.29
CA LEU A 492 6.05 32.00 6.50
C LEU A 492 5.12 32.11 7.71
N GLN A 493 5.55 31.54 8.82
CA GLN A 493 4.94 31.70 10.13
C GLN A 493 5.64 32.80 10.96
N PRO A 494 5.02 33.31 12.02
CA PRO A 494 5.64 34.28 12.92
C PRO A 494 7.01 33.81 13.46
N ALA A 495 7.15 32.55 13.84
CA ALA A 495 8.40 31.96 14.30
C ALA A 495 9.50 32.00 13.23
N GLY A 496 9.16 31.74 11.96
CA GLY A 496 10.12 31.85 10.84
C GLY A 496 10.60 33.30 10.60
N LYS A 497 9.70 34.27 10.77
CA LYS A 497 10.09 35.70 10.69
C LYS A 497 10.99 36.10 11.84
N GLU A 498 10.80 35.56 13.03
CA GLU A 498 11.65 35.81 14.18
C GLU A 498 13.03 35.14 14.02
N PHE A 499 13.05 33.88 13.51
CA PHE A 499 14.29 33.18 13.18
C PHE A 499 15.17 33.98 12.19
N LEU A 500 14.59 34.67 11.22
CA LEU A 500 15.33 35.51 10.27
C LEU A 500 16.04 36.70 10.96
N LYS A 501 15.52 37.21 12.08
CA LYS A 501 16.14 38.29 12.85
C LYS A 501 17.22 37.76 13.78
N HIS A 502 16.97 36.61 14.37
CA HIS A 502 17.84 35.96 15.36
C HIS A 502 18.06 34.51 15.00
N PRO A 503 18.92 34.20 13.99
CA PRO A 503 19.16 32.82 13.58
C PRO A 503 19.86 32.01 14.68
N GLU A 504 19.27 30.87 15.05
CA GLU A 504 19.80 29.91 16.00
C GLU A 504 20.37 28.67 15.30
N PRO A 505 21.21 27.85 15.97
CA PRO A 505 21.67 26.59 15.41
C PRO A 505 20.51 25.68 15.00
N PHE A 506 20.54 25.18 13.77
CA PHE A 506 19.51 24.35 13.21
C PHE A 506 20.15 23.12 12.56
N LEU A 507 19.80 21.92 13.07
CA LEU A 507 20.40 20.67 12.65
C LEU A 507 19.42 19.88 11.80
N VAL A 508 19.87 19.35 10.67
CA VAL A 508 19.07 18.54 9.74
C VAL A 508 19.76 17.22 9.44
N SER A 509 18.99 16.15 9.42
CA SER A 509 19.40 14.85 8.85
C SER A 509 18.83 14.72 7.44
N GLU A 510 19.63 14.28 6.48
CA GLU A 510 19.18 14.02 5.12
C GLU A 510 18.12 12.91 5.09
N ASN A 511 17.18 12.98 4.15
CA ASN A 511 16.16 11.95 3.94
C ASN A 511 16.77 10.58 3.67
N ASN A 512 15.97 9.53 3.92
CA ASN A 512 16.32 8.17 3.54
C ASN A 512 16.41 8.05 2.02
N ASP A 513 17.41 7.30 1.55
CA ASP A 513 17.58 6.98 0.16
C ASP A 513 16.95 5.64 -0.16
N PHE A 514 16.01 5.62 -1.08
CA PHE A 514 15.37 4.41 -1.59
C PHE A 514 15.66 4.17 -3.08
N GLU A 515 16.33 5.11 -3.77
CA GLU A 515 16.71 4.97 -5.17
C GLU A 515 17.99 4.14 -5.31
N ASP A 516 18.96 4.30 -4.42
CA ASP A 516 20.20 3.55 -4.42
C ASP A 516 19.99 2.05 -4.19
N TYR A 517 18.91 1.65 -3.51
CA TYR A 517 18.59 0.22 -3.35
C TYR A 517 18.21 -0.47 -4.67
N GLU A 518 17.72 0.25 -5.68
CA GLU A 518 17.54 -0.30 -7.04
C GLU A 518 18.84 -0.30 -7.83
N ALA A 519 19.70 0.70 -7.64
CA ALA A 519 21.03 0.79 -8.25
C ALA A 519 22.03 -0.17 -7.62
N GLU A 520 22.01 -0.34 -6.29
CA GLU A 520 22.84 -1.31 -5.56
C GLU A 520 22.44 -2.77 -5.83
N GLN A 521 21.18 -3.04 -6.20
CA GLN A 521 20.74 -4.37 -6.60
C GLN A 521 20.85 -4.63 -8.12
N SER A 522 21.07 -3.60 -8.92
CA SER A 522 21.65 -3.76 -10.26
C SER A 522 23.18 -3.87 -10.23
N GLY A 523 23.81 -3.68 -9.06
CA GLY A 523 25.23 -3.81 -8.83
C GLY A 523 25.55 -3.95 -7.33
N THR A 524 25.89 -5.14 -6.91
CA THR A 524 26.55 -5.52 -5.64
C THR A 524 25.63 -6.01 -4.49
N SER A 525 25.04 -7.18 -4.57
CA SER A 525 25.56 -8.25 -3.70
C SER A 525 27.03 -8.39 -4.12
N VAL A 526 27.95 -8.40 -3.20
CA VAL A 526 29.39 -8.54 -3.55
C VAL A 526 29.51 -9.82 -4.37
N LEU A 527 29.55 -9.66 -5.69
CA LEU A 527 29.75 -10.77 -6.61
C LEU A 527 31.04 -11.40 -6.18
N ASP A 528 30.98 -12.61 -5.65
CA ASP A 528 32.20 -13.34 -5.30
C ASP A 528 32.98 -13.58 -6.59
N GLY A 529 33.92 -12.68 -6.85
CA GLY A 529 34.70 -12.68 -8.07
C GLY A 529 35.57 -13.92 -8.22
N THR A 530 35.89 -14.58 -7.10
CA THR A 530 36.66 -15.86 -7.06
C THR A 530 35.70 -16.99 -7.44
N LEU A 531 34.58 -17.11 -6.78
CA LEU A 531 33.56 -18.12 -7.10
C LEU A 531 33.04 -17.95 -8.55
N MET A 532 32.82 -16.73 -9.00
CA MET A 532 32.41 -16.46 -10.39
C MET A 532 33.41 -16.97 -11.43
N LYS A 533 34.71 -16.80 -11.19
CA LYS A 533 35.75 -17.36 -12.08
C LYS A 533 35.72 -18.89 -12.05
N MET A 534 35.54 -19.50 -10.91
CA MET A 534 35.43 -20.96 -10.77
C MET A 534 34.21 -21.52 -11.48
N LEU A 535 33.06 -20.86 -11.34
CA LEU A 535 31.80 -21.21 -12.03
C LEU A 535 31.94 -21.09 -13.55
N LYS A 536 32.55 -20.01 -14.07
CA LYS A 536 32.83 -19.84 -15.49
C LYS A 536 33.81 -20.92 -16.01
N SER A 537 34.78 -21.31 -15.24
CA SER A 537 35.73 -22.39 -15.60
C SER A 537 35.00 -23.74 -15.69
N LEU A 538 34.21 -24.09 -14.69
CA LEU A 538 33.40 -25.32 -14.68
C LEU A 538 32.40 -25.34 -15.84
N ARG A 539 31.74 -24.20 -16.13
CA ARG A 539 30.85 -24.08 -17.29
C ARG A 539 31.54 -24.37 -18.61
N ARG A 540 32.77 -23.80 -18.83
CA ARG A 540 33.57 -24.07 -20.05
C ARG A 540 33.98 -25.54 -20.14
N GLN A 541 34.38 -26.13 -19.04
CA GLN A 541 34.73 -27.56 -19.01
C GLN A 541 33.51 -28.42 -19.40
N LYS A 542 32.35 -28.19 -18.80
CA LYS A 542 31.13 -28.93 -19.10
C LYS A 542 30.63 -28.70 -20.53
N ALA A 543 30.78 -27.50 -21.05
CA ALA A 543 30.47 -27.16 -22.42
C ALA A 543 31.34 -27.95 -23.43
N ALA A 544 32.65 -28.04 -23.15
CA ALA A 544 33.58 -28.81 -23.97
C ALA A 544 33.27 -30.33 -23.91
N GLU A 545 32.95 -30.87 -22.71
CA GLU A 545 32.55 -32.28 -22.54
C GLU A 545 31.31 -32.63 -23.37
N LEU A 546 30.38 -31.70 -23.52
CA LEU A 546 29.10 -31.91 -24.18
C LEU A 546 29.09 -31.38 -25.66
N ASN A 547 30.17 -30.76 -26.07
CA ASN A 547 30.31 -30.10 -27.38
C ASN A 547 29.18 -29.12 -27.68
N ILE A 548 28.88 -28.24 -26.71
CA ILE A 548 27.86 -27.17 -26.83
C ILE A 548 28.46 -25.85 -26.34
N PRO A 549 27.91 -24.69 -26.81
CA PRO A 549 28.35 -23.38 -26.32
C PRO A 549 28.13 -23.22 -24.80
N PRO A 550 29.07 -22.57 -24.08
CA PRO A 550 29.00 -22.43 -22.60
C PRO A 550 27.71 -21.77 -22.09
N TYR A 551 27.18 -20.77 -22.80
CA TYR A 551 25.98 -20.05 -22.41
C TYR A 551 24.69 -20.90 -22.45
N VAL A 552 24.70 -22.00 -23.18
CA VAL A 552 23.57 -22.96 -23.25
C VAL A 552 23.40 -23.69 -21.91
N ILE A 553 24.48 -23.96 -21.17
CA ILE A 553 24.42 -24.57 -19.85
C ILE A 553 23.79 -23.62 -18.86
N PHE A 554 24.45 -22.49 -18.59
CA PHE A 554 23.95 -21.40 -17.76
C PHE A 554 24.44 -20.06 -18.30
N GLN A 555 23.57 -19.07 -18.34
CA GLN A 555 23.90 -17.71 -18.73
C GLN A 555 24.76 -17.02 -17.67
N ASP A 556 25.40 -15.88 -18.01
CA ASP A 556 26.25 -15.15 -17.07
C ASP A 556 25.44 -14.61 -15.86
N ASN A 557 24.21 -14.12 -16.09
CA ASN A 557 23.32 -13.69 -15.00
C ASN A 557 22.94 -14.83 -14.04
N THR A 558 22.84 -16.06 -14.53
CA THR A 558 22.63 -17.26 -13.70
C THR A 558 23.85 -17.56 -12.84
N LEU A 559 25.05 -17.48 -13.41
CA LEU A 559 26.30 -17.67 -12.66
C LEU A 559 26.53 -16.55 -11.64
N GLU A 560 26.17 -15.31 -11.97
CA GLU A 560 26.18 -14.18 -11.04
C GLU A 560 25.26 -14.43 -9.84
N ALA A 561 24.04 -14.91 -10.09
CA ALA A 561 23.11 -15.31 -9.05
C ALA A 561 23.66 -16.45 -8.19
N MET A 562 24.32 -17.46 -8.78
CA MET A 562 25.00 -18.54 -8.05
C MET A 562 26.15 -18.04 -7.19
N ALA A 563 26.98 -17.12 -7.71
CA ALA A 563 28.11 -16.53 -7.00
C ALA A 563 27.70 -15.57 -5.89
N THR A 564 26.44 -15.22 -5.84
CA THR A 564 25.84 -14.32 -4.86
C THR A 564 25.06 -15.09 -3.78
N MET A 565 24.32 -16.13 -4.20
CA MET A 565 23.35 -16.83 -3.35
C MET A 565 23.89 -18.17 -2.82
N TYR A 566 25.00 -18.65 -3.35
CA TYR A 566 25.70 -19.88 -2.96
C TYR A 566 24.77 -21.12 -2.88
N PRO A 567 24.04 -21.51 -3.95
CA PRO A 567 23.16 -22.69 -3.92
C PRO A 567 24.00 -23.97 -3.85
N ILE A 568 23.79 -24.81 -2.82
CA ILE A 568 24.50 -26.09 -2.63
C ILE A 568 23.62 -27.31 -2.87
N THR A 569 22.32 -27.11 -3.08
CA THR A 569 21.37 -28.19 -3.41
C THR A 569 20.71 -27.90 -4.76
N GLN A 570 20.19 -28.96 -5.42
CA GLN A 570 19.47 -28.78 -6.70
C GLN A 570 18.18 -27.98 -6.52
N GLU A 571 17.54 -28.06 -5.35
CA GLU A 571 16.36 -27.27 -5.00
C GLU A 571 16.70 -25.77 -4.89
N GLU A 572 17.82 -25.45 -4.26
CA GLU A 572 18.32 -24.07 -4.18
C GLU A 572 18.70 -23.56 -5.57
N LEU A 573 19.36 -24.38 -6.38
CA LEU A 573 19.77 -24.04 -7.73
C LEU A 573 18.59 -23.73 -8.66
N ARG A 574 17.45 -24.43 -8.50
CA ARG A 574 16.20 -24.15 -9.24
C ARG A 574 15.61 -22.77 -8.97
N GLN A 575 16.02 -22.12 -7.89
CA GLN A 575 15.56 -20.78 -7.55
C GLN A 575 16.39 -19.69 -8.25
N MET A 576 17.47 -20.07 -8.92
CA MET A 576 18.29 -19.12 -9.66
C MET A 576 17.61 -18.71 -10.99
N PRO A 577 17.76 -17.44 -11.40
CA PRO A 577 17.23 -16.97 -12.68
C PRO A 577 17.71 -17.85 -13.84
N GLY A 578 16.82 -18.28 -14.72
CA GLY A 578 17.18 -19.11 -15.88
C GLY A 578 17.48 -20.58 -15.60
N VAL A 579 17.22 -21.09 -14.38
CA VAL A 579 17.40 -22.50 -14.02
C VAL A 579 16.04 -23.18 -13.84
N GLY A 580 15.59 -23.88 -14.86
CA GLY A 580 14.43 -24.75 -14.79
C GLY A 580 14.78 -26.17 -14.28
N GLN A 581 13.76 -27.00 -14.11
CA GLN A 581 13.91 -28.37 -13.59
C GLN A 581 14.85 -29.21 -14.46
N GLY A 582 14.78 -29.08 -15.80
CA GLY A 582 15.61 -29.80 -16.73
C GLY A 582 17.10 -29.44 -16.60
N LYS A 583 17.44 -28.16 -16.56
CA LYS A 583 18.83 -27.67 -16.40
C LYS A 583 19.40 -28.01 -15.05
N ALA A 584 18.64 -27.89 -13.96
CA ALA A 584 19.07 -28.27 -12.62
C ALA A 584 19.38 -29.78 -12.53
N ALA A 585 18.55 -30.62 -13.12
CA ALA A 585 18.76 -32.07 -13.14
C ALA A 585 19.97 -32.47 -13.99
N ARG A 586 20.16 -31.84 -15.16
CA ARG A 586 21.20 -32.20 -16.13
C ARG A 586 22.58 -31.65 -15.77
N TYR A 587 22.68 -30.42 -15.30
CA TYR A 587 23.93 -29.73 -15.05
C TYR A 587 24.19 -29.39 -13.59
N GLY A 588 23.14 -29.31 -12.75
CA GLY A 588 23.18 -28.67 -11.44
C GLY A 588 24.11 -29.34 -10.43
N LYS A 589 24.24 -30.67 -10.48
CA LYS A 589 25.01 -31.43 -9.49
C LYS A 589 26.45 -30.93 -9.33
N ALA A 590 27.18 -30.78 -10.44
CA ALA A 590 28.58 -30.36 -10.43
C ALA A 590 28.75 -28.90 -9.93
N PHE A 591 27.81 -28.03 -10.23
CA PHE A 591 27.84 -26.64 -9.77
C PHE A 591 27.53 -26.53 -8.28
N CYS A 592 26.55 -27.28 -7.78
CA CYS A 592 26.23 -27.34 -6.34
C CYS A 592 27.41 -27.89 -5.51
N GLU A 593 28.06 -28.96 -6.00
CA GLU A 593 29.22 -29.56 -5.33
C GLU A 593 30.42 -28.58 -5.28
N LEU A 594 30.67 -27.84 -6.36
CA LEU A 594 31.71 -26.81 -6.40
C LEU A 594 31.40 -25.68 -5.40
N ILE A 595 30.17 -25.19 -5.37
CA ILE A 595 29.78 -24.12 -4.46
C ILE A 595 29.81 -24.57 -3.00
N ALA A 596 29.36 -25.81 -2.70
CA ALA A 596 29.39 -26.36 -1.35
C ALA A 596 30.81 -26.41 -0.82
N ARG A 597 31.75 -26.94 -1.62
CA ARG A 597 33.16 -27.00 -1.25
C ARG A 597 33.77 -25.62 -1.04
N TYR A 598 33.44 -24.66 -1.93
CA TYR A 598 33.91 -23.29 -1.81
C TYR A 598 33.41 -22.61 -0.54
N CYS A 599 32.16 -22.84 -0.16
CA CYS A 599 31.59 -22.29 1.08
C CYS A 599 32.24 -22.89 2.33
N GLU A 600 32.63 -24.20 2.31
CA GLU A 600 33.34 -24.86 3.41
C GLU A 600 34.78 -24.32 3.52
N GLU A 601 35.48 -24.15 2.40
CA GLU A 601 36.89 -23.70 2.36
C GLU A 601 37.05 -22.24 2.80
N GLU A 602 36.10 -21.37 2.48
CA GLU A 602 36.14 -19.93 2.78
C GLU A 602 35.27 -19.53 4.02
N GLU A 603 34.74 -20.51 4.76
CA GLU A 603 33.88 -20.30 5.95
C GLU A 603 32.74 -19.33 5.70
N ILE A 604 32.09 -19.42 4.53
CA ILE A 604 31.02 -18.49 4.11
C ILE A 604 29.72 -18.81 4.83
N ASP A 605 29.24 -17.86 5.63
CA ASP A 605 27.90 -17.87 6.21
C ASP A 605 26.87 -17.58 5.10
N ARG A 606 26.17 -18.62 4.65
CA ARG A 606 25.27 -18.53 3.49
C ARG A 606 23.96 -17.82 3.83
N PRO A 607 23.42 -16.98 2.95
CA PRO A 607 22.15 -16.28 3.19
C PRO A 607 20.90 -17.19 3.24
N PHE A 608 21.07 -18.52 3.17
CA PHE A 608 20.00 -19.51 3.01
C PHE A 608 19.51 -20.17 4.31
N GLU A 609 19.34 -19.45 5.40
CA GLU A 609 18.74 -20.06 6.61
C GLU A 609 17.20 -20.21 6.57
N ILE A 610 16.51 -19.55 5.65
CA ILE A 610 15.05 -19.72 5.48
C ILE A 610 14.75 -20.09 4.03
N ARG A 611 14.35 -21.36 3.80
CA ARG A 611 13.92 -21.85 2.49
C ARG A 611 12.55 -21.28 2.15
N VAL A 612 12.50 -20.22 1.37
CA VAL A 612 11.27 -19.68 0.81
C VAL A 612 10.89 -20.51 -0.43
N LYS A 613 9.74 -21.19 -0.38
CA LYS A 613 9.17 -21.87 -1.54
C LYS A 613 8.54 -20.83 -2.46
N THR A 614 9.05 -20.71 -3.68
CA THR A 614 8.38 -19.94 -4.74
C THR A 614 7.31 -20.81 -5.38
N VAL A 615 6.10 -20.28 -5.56
CA VAL A 615 5.09 -20.91 -6.39
C VAL A 615 5.55 -20.74 -7.84
N PRO A 616 5.70 -21.81 -8.64
CA PRO A 616 5.96 -21.65 -10.07
C PRO A 616 4.85 -20.77 -10.64
N ASN A 617 5.24 -19.71 -11.32
CA ASN A 617 4.29 -18.80 -11.95
C ASN A 617 3.51 -19.64 -13.00
N LYS A 618 2.35 -20.15 -12.62
CA LYS A 618 1.39 -20.82 -13.51
C LYS A 618 0.68 -19.70 -14.28
N SER A 619 1.43 -19.00 -15.13
CA SER A 619 0.79 -18.23 -16.16
C SER A 619 -0.10 -19.22 -16.93
N LYS A 620 -1.42 -19.04 -16.88
CA LYS A 620 -2.33 -19.82 -17.73
C LYS A 620 -1.87 -19.77 -19.19
N ASN A 621 -1.30 -18.63 -19.59
CA ASN A 621 -0.72 -18.41 -20.91
C ASN A 621 0.44 -19.37 -21.19
N LYS A 622 1.38 -19.56 -20.27
CA LYS A 622 2.54 -20.46 -20.50
C LYS A 622 2.11 -21.91 -20.82
N ILE A 623 1.18 -22.47 -20.07
CA ILE A 623 0.66 -23.82 -20.31
C ILE A 623 -0.11 -23.86 -21.62
N GLN A 624 -0.91 -22.84 -21.90
CA GLN A 624 -1.70 -22.75 -23.12
C GLN A 624 -0.82 -22.57 -24.34
N ILE A 625 0.23 -21.73 -24.28
CA ILE A 625 1.21 -21.55 -25.36
C ILE A 625 1.87 -22.89 -25.68
N VAL A 626 2.39 -23.62 -24.70
CA VAL A 626 3.01 -24.94 -24.93
C VAL A 626 2.01 -25.91 -25.57
N GLN A 627 0.78 -25.97 -25.06
CA GLN A 627 -0.27 -26.85 -25.61
C GLN A 627 -0.66 -26.49 -27.06
N GLN A 628 -0.65 -25.20 -27.40
CA GLN A 628 -0.95 -24.76 -28.77
C GLN A 628 0.21 -25.04 -29.71
N ILE A 629 1.45 -24.87 -29.26
CA ILE A 629 2.65 -25.28 -30.00
C ILE A 629 2.64 -26.80 -30.26
N ASP A 630 2.33 -27.61 -29.25
CA ASP A 630 2.22 -29.07 -29.40
C ASP A 630 1.14 -29.47 -30.41
N ARG A 631 0.08 -28.66 -30.55
CA ARG A 631 -0.98 -28.81 -31.54
C ARG A 631 -0.63 -28.23 -32.91
N LYS A 632 0.56 -27.65 -33.06
CA LYS A 632 1.07 -27.00 -34.28
C LYS A 632 0.17 -25.87 -34.78
N ILE A 633 -0.38 -25.04 -33.86
CA ILE A 633 -1.15 -23.85 -34.23
C ILE A 633 -0.15 -22.78 -34.70
N PRO A 634 -0.38 -22.11 -35.86
CA PRO A 634 0.50 -21.02 -36.35
C PRO A 634 0.69 -19.93 -35.29
N LEU A 635 1.91 -19.41 -35.13
CA LEU A 635 2.24 -18.42 -34.09
C LEU A 635 1.44 -17.12 -34.29
N ASP A 636 1.17 -16.73 -35.53
CA ASP A 636 0.31 -15.58 -35.85
C ASP A 636 -1.12 -15.71 -35.31
N ASP A 637 -1.70 -16.88 -35.37
CA ASP A 637 -3.03 -17.14 -34.85
C ASP A 637 -3.02 -17.19 -33.31
N MET A 638 -1.91 -17.66 -32.75
CA MET A 638 -1.69 -17.64 -31.30
C MET A 638 -1.56 -16.19 -30.81
N ALA A 639 -0.76 -15.36 -31.44
CA ALA A 639 -0.61 -13.95 -31.09
C ALA A 639 -1.96 -13.24 -31.09
N LYS A 640 -2.73 -13.38 -32.18
CA LYS A 640 -4.09 -12.84 -32.29
C LYS A 640 -5.03 -13.34 -31.17
N SER A 641 -4.96 -14.62 -30.80
CA SER A 641 -5.82 -15.21 -29.78
C SER A 641 -5.54 -14.68 -28.38
N TYR A 642 -4.31 -14.25 -28.11
CA TYR A 642 -3.89 -13.66 -26.83
C TYR A 642 -3.96 -12.13 -26.84
N GLY A 643 -4.25 -11.47 -27.99
CA GLY A 643 -4.23 -10.03 -28.13
C GLY A 643 -2.81 -9.44 -28.02
N MET A 644 -1.80 -10.23 -28.41
CA MET A 644 -0.37 -9.88 -28.42
C MET A 644 0.09 -9.62 -29.85
N ASP A 645 1.13 -8.84 -30.02
CA ASP A 645 1.88 -8.84 -31.27
C ASP A 645 2.86 -10.03 -31.34
N MET A 646 3.50 -10.26 -32.50
CA MET A 646 4.41 -11.38 -32.69
C MET A 646 5.64 -11.25 -31.77
N SER A 647 6.16 -10.05 -31.60
CA SER A 647 7.31 -9.82 -30.73
C SER A 647 7.02 -10.16 -29.27
N GLU A 648 5.84 -9.77 -28.75
CA GLU A 648 5.38 -10.10 -27.41
C GLU A 648 5.18 -11.63 -27.21
N LEU A 649 4.66 -12.32 -28.23
CA LEU A 649 4.53 -13.78 -28.20
C LEU A 649 5.89 -14.46 -28.19
N LEU A 650 6.84 -14.00 -29.01
CA LEU A 650 8.19 -14.55 -29.04
C LEU A 650 8.93 -14.33 -27.71
N ASP A 651 8.71 -13.19 -27.01
CA ASP A 651 9.25 -12.96 -25.67
C ASP A 651 8.76 -14.02 -24.67
N GLU A 652 7.47 -14.36 -24.71
CA GLU A 652 6.90 -15.41 -23.86
C GLU A 652 7.46 -16.80 -24.21
N ILE A 653 7.59 -17.13 -25.49
CA ILE A 653 8.16 -18.39 -25.95
C ILE A 653 9.63 -18.51 -25.56
N GLU A 654 10.43 -17.46 -25.74
CA GLU A 654 11.82 -17.40 -25.28
C GLU A 654 11.94 -17.64 -23.78
N ALA A 655 11.09 -16.98 -22.97
CA ALA A 655 11.06 -17.18 -21.53
C ALA A 655 10.72 -18.64 -21.14
N ILE A 656 9.87 -19.32 -21.94
CA ILE A 656 9.52 -20.73 -21.77
C ILE A 656 10.75 -21.61 -22.02
N VAL A 657 11.46 -21.38 -23.12
CA VAL A 657 12.67 -22.14 -23.49
C VAL A 657 13.79 -21.89 -22.51
N TYR A 658 14.04 -20.64 -22.13
CA TYR A 658 15.05 -20.29 -21.11
C TYR A 658 14.76 -20.93 -19.74
N SER A 659 13.49 -21.17 -19.39
CA SER A 659 13.15 -21.90 -18.16
C SER A 659 13.44 -23.40 -18.19
N GLY A 660 13.93 -23.94 -19.34
CA GLY A 660 14.26 -25.34 -19.50
C GLY A 660 13.09 -26.21 -20.01
N THR A 661 12.10 -25.59 -20.65
CA THR A 661 11.00 -26.31 -21.29
C THR A 661 11.31 -26.52 -22.76
N LYS A 662 11.41 -27.79 -23.20
CA LYS A 662 11.62 -28.12 -24.62
C LYS A 662 10.33 -27.91 -25.39
N ILE A 663 10.43 -27.17 -26.49
CA ILE A 663 9.33 -26.91 -27.44
C ILE A 663 9.81 -27.14 -28.88
N ASN A 664 8.89 -27.41 -29.79
CA ASN A 664 9.23 -27.56 -31.21
C ASN A 664 8.33 -26.64 -32.05
N ILE A 665 8.96 -25.64 -32.66
CA ILE A 665 8.31 -24.68 -33.54
C ILE A 665 8.76 -24.85 -35.01
N ASP A 666 9.39 -25.97 -35.39
CA ASP A 666 9.87 -26.25 -36.74
C ASP A 666 8.78 -26.14 -37.81
N TYR A 667 7.53 -26.50 -37.43
CA TYR A 667 6.38 -26.40 -38.30
C TYR A 667 6.15 -24.95 -38.82
N PHE A 668 6.38 -23.95 -37.94
CA PHE A 668 6.23 -22.55 -38.29
C PHE A 668 7.47 -22.01 -39.01
N ILE A 669 8.68 -22.34 -38.51
CA ILE A 669 9.94 -21.95 -39.12
C ILE A 669 10.00 -22.39 -40.57
N ASN A 670 9.62 -23.64 -40.87
CA ASN A 670 9.65 -24.19 -42.24
C ASN A 670 8.57 -23.60 -43.19
N GLU A 671 7.56 -22.91 -42.63
CA GLU A 671 6.57 -22.17 -43.45
C GLU A 671 7.06 -20.75 -43.75
N GLU A 672 7.80 -20.11 -42.84
CA GLU A 672 8.21 -18.72 -42.94
C GLU A 672 9.64 -18.53 -43.52
N MET A 673 10.51 -19.55 -43.43
CA MET A 673 11.93 -19.45 -43.81
C MET A 673 12.36 -20.61 -44.70
N ASP A 674 13.29 -20.33 -45.61
CA ASP A 674 13.96 -21.37 -46.40
C ASP A 674 15.03 -22.12 -45.55
N GLU A 675 15.36 -23.34 -45.98
CA GLU A 675 16.24 -24.24 -45.25
C GLU A 675 17.67 -23.70 -45.11
N GLU A 676 18.15 -22.95 -46.13
CA GLU A 676 19.50 -22.34 -46.16
C GLU A 676 19.62 -21.24 -45.09
N SER A 677 18.63 -20.34 -45.00
CA SER A 677 18.54 -19.28 -43.98
C SER A 677 18.48 -19.82 -42.57
N VAL A 678 17.73 -20.88 -42.37
CA VAL A 678 17.63 -21.56 -41.04
C VAL A 678 18.97 -22.17 -40.66
N GLU A 679 19.67 -22.85 -41.61
CA GLU A 679 20.96 -23.49 -41.35
C GLU A 679 22.05 -22.45 -41.07
N ASP A 680 22.09 -21.34 -41.75
CA ASP A 680 23.05 -20.26 -41.56
C ASP A 680 22.91 -19.61 -40.16
N ILE A 681 21.72 -19.22 -39.79
CA ILE A 681 21.46 -18.62 -38.44
C ILE A 681 21.72 -19.65 -37.34
N TYR A 682 21.32 -20.91 -37.55
CA TYR A 682 21.58 -21.98 -36.59
C TYR A 682 23.08 -22.23 -36.37
N ASN A 683 23.87 -22.30 -37.48
CA ASN A 683 25.31 -22.49 -37.43
C ASN A 683 26.01 -21.29 -36.80
N TYR A 684 25.54 -20.06 -37.04
CA TYR A 684 26.04 -18.87 -36.33
C TYR A 684 25.94 -19.04 -34.82
N PHE A 685 24.78 -19.42 -34.27
CA PHE A 685 24.61 -19.63 -32.84
C PHE A 685 25.43 -20.81 -32.30
N LYS A 686 25.68 -21.82 -33.11
CA LYS A 686 26.42 -23.02 -32.74
C LYS A 686 27.93 -22.82 -32.75
N GLU A 687 28.47 -22.17 -33.73
CA GLU A 687 29.92 -22.18 -34.02
C GLU A 687 30.59 -20.80 -33.84
N GLU A 688 29.90 -19.73 -34.09
CA GLU A 688 30.49 -18.39 -34.15
C GLU A 688 30.13 -17.52 -32.93
N SER A 689 28.91 -17.62 -32.43
CA SER A 689 28.44 -16.74 -31.37
C SER A 689 29.03 -17.09 -30.01
N VAL A 690 29.50 -16.08 -29.31
CA VAL A 690 29.96 -16.21 -27.89
C VAL A 690 28.87 -15.85 -26.87
N THR A 691 27.72 -15.36 -27.31
CA THR A 691 26.61 -14.91 -26.50
C THR A 691 25.28 -15.16 -27.22
N ASP A 692 24.22 -15.34 -26.47
CA ASP A 692 22.85 -15.47 -27.00
C ASP A 692 22.08 -14.15 -27.14
N ARG A 693 22.78 -12.99 -27.03
CA ARG A 693 22.15 -11.69 -27.16
C ARG A 693 21.71 -11.40 -28.60
N LEU A 694 20.41 -11.14 -28.77
CA LEU A 694 19.80 -10.81 -30.04
C LEU A 694 20.51 -9.63 -30.72
N SER A 695 20.81 -8.57 -29.96
CA SER A 695 21.49 -7.38 -30.52
C SER A 695 22.91 -7.66 -31.07
N THR A 696 23.59 -8.69 -30.55
CA THR A 696 24.89 -9.13 -31.09
C THR A 696 24.68 -9.93 -32.35
N ALA A 697 23.74 -10.88 -32.33
CA ALA A 697 23.41 -11.69 -33.51
C ALA A 697 22.98 -10.82 -34.71
N MET A 698 22.07 -9.85 -34.48
CA MET A 698 21.65 -8.91 -35.54
C MET A 698 22.77 -8.07 -36.10
N LYS A 699 23.77 -7.72 -35.27
CA LYS A 699 24.94 -6.97 -35.75
C LYS A 699 25.89 -7.84 -36.56
N ASP A 700 26.09 -9.09 -36.16
CA ASP A 700 27.05 -10.00 -36.76
C ASP A 700 26.49 -10.63 -38.06
N LEU A 701 25.18 -10.93 -38.10
CA LEU A 701 24.48 -11.46 -39.30
C LEU A 701 24.12 -10.36 -40.32
N GLY A 702 24.17 -9.07 -39.92
CA GLY A 702 23.88 -7.95 -40.83
C GLY A 702 22.39 -7.79 -41.14
N ASP A 703 22.12 -7.17 -42.31
CA ASP A 703 20.76 -6.87 -42.78
C ASP A 703 20.14 -8.02 -43.63
N ASP A 704 20.81 -9.18 -43.68
CA ASP A 704 20.40 -10.31 -44.53
C ASP A 704 19.20 -11.06 -43.94
N TYR A 705 18.99 -10.93 -42.60
CA TYR A 705 17.90 -11.60 -41.83
C TYR A 705 17.15 -10.60 -40.97
N SER A 706 15.83 -10.78 -40.88
CA SER A 706 14.99 -9.99 -39.99
C SER A 706 15.20 -10.42 -38.51
N GLU A 707 14.88 -9.50 -37.59
CA GLU A 707 14.93 -9.80 -36.15
C GLU A 707 14.04 -10.99 -35.78
N GLU A 708 12.88 -11.12 -36.43
CA GLU A 708 11.92 -12.21 -36.18
C GLU A 708 12.50 -13.57 -36.61
N GLU A 709 13.13 -13.65 -37.78
CA GLU A 709 13.78 -14.86 -38.27
C GLU A 709 14.92 -15.30 -37.37
N VAL A 710 15.77 -14.38 -36.95
CA VAL A 710 16.86 -14.67 -35.99
C VAL A 710 16.33 -15.16 -34.63
N ARG A 711 15.23 -14.60 -34.15
CA ARG A 711 14.57 -15.03 -32.91
C ARG A 711 13.98 -16.44 -33.01
N LEU A 712 13.30 -16.74 -34.09
CA LEU A 712 12.70 -18.05 -34.34
C LEU A 712 13.76 -19.17 -34.35
N VAL A 713 14.86 -18.97 -35.08
CA VAL A 713 15.95 -19.96 -35.14
C VAL A 713 16.72 -20.03 -33.83
N ARG A 714 16.87 -18.90 -33.09
CA ARG A 714 17.45 -18.90 -31.76
C ARG A 714 16.62 -19.71 -30.78
N ILE A 715 15.28 -19.60 -30.80
CA ILE A 715 14.35 -20.40 -30.00
C ILE A 715 14.54 -21.89 -30.27
N LYS A 716 14.57 -22.28 -31.57
CA LYS A 716 14.85 -23.66 -32.02
C LYS A 716 16.20 -24.15 -31.47
N PHE A 717 17.27 -23.41 -31.67
CA PHE A 717 18.62 -23.73 -31.23
C PHE A 717 18.68 -23.96 -29.69
N LEU A 718 18.15 -23.03 -28.92
CA LEU A 718 18.11 -23.15 -27.46
C LEU A 718 17.22 -24.30 -26.96
N SER A 719 16.12 -24.57 -27.65
CA SER A 719 15.22 -25.68 -27.30
C SER A 719 15.86 -27.04 -27.57
N GLU A 720 16.64 -27.18 -28.65
CA GLU A 720 17.27 -28.45 -29.02
C GLU A 720 18.52 -28.77 -28.20
N LEU A 721 19.39 -27.77 -27.96
CA LEU A 721 20.65 -27.98 -27.27
C LEU A 721 20.63 -27.65 -25.79
N GLY A 722 19.80 -26.72 -25.36
CA GLY A 722 19.71 -26.25 -23.98
C GLY A 722 18.79 -27.06 -23.07
N ASN A 723 17.85 -27.83 -23.64
CA ASN A 723 16.75 -28.45 -22.89
C ASN A 723 16.61 -29.96 -23.05
#